data_f51d1a663e71ac09aec7e7b98ed7ffdc
#
_entry.id   f51d1a663e71ac09aec7e7b98ed7ffdc
#
_cell.length_a   1.000
_cell.length_b   1.000
_cell.length_c   1.000
_cell.angle_alpha   90.00
_cell.angle_beta   90.00
_cell.angle_gamma   90.00
#
_symmetry.space_group_name_H-M   'P 1'
#
loop_
_entity.id
_entity.type
_entity.pdbx_description
1 polymer ?
#
loop_
_entity_poly.entity_id
_entity_poly.type
_entity_poly.pdbx_seq_one_letter_code
_entity_poly.pdbx_strand_id
1 'polypeptide(L)'
;MILTRMSRRLPLMLGLSALAFAPLGSVAQAAPATAAAAAAPAPLSSLVSAVDIPYQEFRLPNGLRVIVHTDRKAPIVAVSVWYHVGSRFEPAGKTGFAHLFEHLMFYGSENADGPFFGRLEDIGATDWNGTTWFDRTNYFETVPTGALDRALFLESDRMGHLLGAVTQTKLDAQRGVVQNEKRMGENEPYGLVEYAQLAGMLPEGHPYRHSTIGSMADLNAASLADVQSWFKTHYGPNNATLVLAGDIDVPTAKAKVEKWFGNIASGPAPQDVDATVPTLDKDVEKVMHDNVAATRLYRNWIVPGVNSPDLQQLDLALSVFGGLGSSRLDNILVRDEKVAVAVKASIQPFEKLSMVEITVDVKPGQDPVAVGKRLDALLADYLAKGPSADEVLRAATQQLSGTIGGLEKVGGFSGKAVTLAEGAVYSDDPGKYKKDLALYAAATPASVSAAARKWLGRPVFRLTVSPGERSAQDNALAGNAPSGSATMHPAHFRDPNGPAPKAGTPPPPTKVAEPPIEPVKDLVFPPVERAKLSNGMSVVFSRRATVPVVKVSVAFDAGNAADNRQKLGTAALTTALLDEGTTSRNSVQISEEQERLGAGISAANSMDATNVGLYALKPNLDASLGLLADIIRNPAFDPKEVERLRSQMLTRIASEKTQPMAIAQRMLPPMLYGQAHPYGIPFTGSGTESGVKAVTRADLVAFHDTWMRPDNATIFATGDTTLAELLPLLEKRFGDWKAPAVAKGAKLFRMDRMMRPARIVLIDKPQSPQSMILAGQLTNKSGTDNPVTLITANEVLGGSTTSRLTMDLREAKGWAYGAGTGMPGVKETIPLLVYAPVQTDKTGESIIAARQDIKDFLTSKGTTQAERDQTINGQILSLPGSFETSSDLLSAMMRNNLLGRPDDYYATLPATYRAITAALMDQAARAAINPDRLIWVVVGDAKLVKPQLDAVGLPVEMGTLAD
;
A
#
# COMPACT_ATOMS: atom_id res chain seq x y z
N MET A 1 -4.29 3.18 -8.59
CA MET A 1 -4.55 2.96 -7.15
C MET A 1 -3.45 2.10 -6.54
N ILE A 2 -2.21 2.56 -6.68
CA ILE A 2 -1.01 1.96 -6.08
C ILE A 2 -0.53 2.92 -5.00
N LEU A 3 -1.27 3.04 -3.92
CA LEU A 3 -0.92 3.90 -2.78
C LEU A 3 -1.20 3.22 -1.45
N THR A 4 -1.02 1.91 -1.37
CA THR A 4 -1.00 1.25 -0.07
C THR A 4 -0.28 -0.08 -0.16
N ARG A 5 1.04 -0.04 -0.14
CA ARG A 5 1.92 -1.03 0.48
C ARG A 5 3.39 -0.78 0.15
N MET A 6 3.87 0.39 0.54
CA MET A 6 5.28 0.54 0.87
C MET A 6 5.36 1.10 2.29
N SER A 7 5.02 0.31 3.24
CA SER A 7 5.44 0.51 4.60
C SER A 7 6.29 -0.68 4.97
N ARG A 8 7.54 -0.44 5.13
CA ARG A 8 8.35 -0.92 6.23
C ARG A 8 9.82 -1.02 5.90
N ARG A 9 10.52 -0.30 6.73
CA ARG A 9 11.85 -0.43 7.29
C ARG A 9 12.97 0.16 6.47
N LEU A 10 13.38 1.30 6.95
CA LEU A 10 14.74 1.79 6.81
C LEU A 10 15.36 1.96 8.18
N PRO A 11 16.54 1.58 8.32
CA PRO A 11 17.49 2.10 9.29
C PRO A 11 18.73 2.69 8.60
N LEU A 12 19.61 3.55 9.04
CA LEU A 12 20.56 3.70 10.02
C LEU A 12 21.80 4.54 9.86
N MET A 13 22.50 4.92 10.77
CA MET A 13 23.87 4.97 11.26
C MET A 13 24.66 6.27 11.18
N LEU A 14 25.63 6.66 11.90
CA LEU A 14 26.75 6.39 12.71
C LEU A 14 27.30 7.64 13.42
N GLY A 15 28.21 7.63 14.23
CA GLY A 15 29.39 7.13 14.71
C GLY A 15 30.39 8.07 15.34
N LEU A 16 31.22 7.56 16.07
CA LEU A 16 32.57 7.67 16.59
C LEU A 16 33.27 9.03 16.87
N SER A 17 33.77 9.21 18.04
CA SER A 17 35.16 9.18 18.49
C SER A 17 35.30 9.60 19.96
N ALA A 18 35.87 8.87 20.77
CA ALA A 18 37.14 8.50 21.28
C ALA A 18 37.69 9.36 22.47
N LEU A 19 38.00 8.62 23.53
CA LEU A 19 39.09 8.75 24.53
C LEU A 19 39.03 9.79 25.64
N ALA A 20 38.90 9.27 26.86
CA ALA A 20 39.88 9.50 27.93
C ALA A 20 39.67 8.56 29.13
N PHE A 21 40.75 7.99 29.65
CA PHE A 21 40.88 7.07 30.77
C PHE A 21 40.82 7.76 32.12
N ALA A 22 40.24 7.12 33.15
CA ALA A 22 40.81 6.94 34.51
C ALA A 22 39.84 6.23 35.46
N PRO A 23 40.21 5.69 36.68
CA PRO A 23 40.02 4.26 36.92
C PRO A 23 39.09 3.87 38.10
N LEU A 24 38.68 2.58 38.06
CA LEU A 24 38.41 1.63 39.14
C LEU A 24 37.72 2.09 40.45
N GLY A 25 36.45 1.78 40.53
CA GLY A 25 35.75 1.48 41.81
C GLY A 25 35.03 0.13 41.64
N SER A 26 35.36 -0.85 42.45
CA SER A 26 34.80 -2.18 42.50
C SER A 26 33.32 -2.14 42.93
N VAL A 27 32.39 -2.52 42.06
CA VAL A 27 31.00 -2.79 42.42
C VAL A 27 30.76 -4.30 42.29
N ALA A 28 30.22 -4.86 43.35
CA ALA A 28 29.90 -6.27 43.47
C ALA A 28 28.96 -6.72 42.31
N GLN A 29 29.38 -7.79 41.66
CA GLN A 29 28.61 -8.50 40.65
C GLN A 29 27.41 -9.20 41.32
N ALA A 30 26.21 -8.66 41.06
CA ALA A 30 24.98 -9.41 41.34
C ALA A 30 24.89 -10.56 40.34
N ALA A 31 24.66 -11.76 40.80
CA ALA A 31 24.49 -12.93 39.97
C ALA A 31 23.34 -12.72 38.95
N PRO A 32 23.48 -13.17 37.71
CA PRO A 32 22.40 -13.05 36.74
C PRO A 32 21.17 -13.85 37.22
N ALA A 33 20.05 -13.15 37.32
CA ALA A 33 18.77 -13.83 37.56
C ALA A 33 18.56 -14.81 36.38
N THR A 34 18.33 -16.08 36.72
CA THR A 34 17.98 -17.12 35.76
C THR A 34 16.75 -16.69 35.00
N ALA A 35 16.95 -16.31 33.71
CA ALA A 35 15.86 -16.07 32.82
C ALA A 35 14.95 -17.31 32.80
N ALA A 36 13.68 -17.14 33.16
CA ALA A 36 12.69 -18.20 32.99
C ALA A 36 12.73 -18.63 31.52
N ALA A 37 12.92 -19.94 31.28
CA ALA A 37 12.98 -20.49 29.94
C ALA A 37 11.70 -20.05 29.20
N ALA A 38 11.86 -19.24 28.13
CA ALA A 38 10.78 -18.87 27.26
C ALA A 38 10.16 -20.14 26.68
N ALA A 39 8.83 -20.20 26.63
CA ALA A 39 8.13 -21.34 26.02
C ALA A 39 8.65 -21.52 24.58
N ALA A 40 8.95 -22.78 24.23
CA ALA A 40 9.44 -23.07 22.88
C ALA A 40 8.42 -22.63 21.84
N PRO A 41 8.85 -21.99 20.73
CA PRO A 41 7.95 -21.58 19.65
C PRO A 41 7.16 -22.76 19.09
N ALA A 42 5.97 -22.48 18.54
CA ALA A 42 5.13 -23.50 17.89
C ALA A 42 5.91 -24.20 16.76
N PRO A 43 5.86 -25.54 16.66
CA PRO A 43 6.51 -26.28 15.59
C PRO A 43 5.98 -25.88 14.20
N LEU A 44 6.83 -25.79 13.18
CA LEU A 44 6.42 -25.43 11.80
C LEU A 44 5.31 -26.34 11.28
N SER A 45 5.34 -27.63 11.62
CA SER A 45 4.30 -28.59 11.20
C SER A 45 2.91 -28.24 11.73
N SER A 46 2.83 -27.67 12.93
CA SER A 46 1.55 -27.21 13.50
C SER A 46 1.05 -25.94 12.79
N LEU A 47 1.95 -25.06 12.36
CA LEU A 47 1.62 -23.86 11.59
C LEU A 47 1.10 -24.24 10.19
N VAL A 48 1.75 -25.18 9.51
CA VAL A 48 1.26 -25.71 8.22
C VAL A 48 -0.13 -26.31 8.35
N SER A 49 -0.36 -27.09 9.43
CA SER A 49 -1.66 -27.72 9.69
C SER A 49 -2.77 -26.72 10.01
N ALA A 50 -2.43 -25.51 10.46
CA ALA A 50 -3.38 -24.44 10.73
C ALA A 50 -3.88 -23.72 9.44
N VAL A 51 -3.25 -23.97 8.30
CA VAL A 51 -3.58 -23.33 7.03
C VAL A 51 -4.41 -24.28 6.18
N ASP A 52 -5.72 -24.02 6.06
CA ASP A 52 -6.60 -24.74 5.17
C ASP A 52 -7.62 -23.83 4.51
N ILE A 53 -7.75 -23.94 3.19
CA ILE A 53 -8.76 -23.27 2.38
C ILE A 53 -9.54 -24.38 1.65
N PRO A 54 -10.54 -25.00 2.29
CA PRO A 54 -11.34 -26.03 1.65
C PRO A 54 -12.11 -25.44 0.47
N TYR A 55 -12.06 -26.09 -0.67
CA TYR A 55 -12.74 -25.65 -1.88
C TYR A 55 -13.39 -26.80 -2.63
N GLN A 56 -14.35 -26.46 -3.48
CA GLN A 56 -14.89 -27.35 -4.51
C GLN A 56 -14.76 -26.69 -5.87
N GLU A 57 -14.57 -27.51 -6.90
CA GLU A 57 -14.35 -27.06 -8.27
C GLU A 57 -15.36 -27.71 -9.22
N PHE A 58 -15.81 -26.92 -10.21
CA PHE A 58 -16.57 -27.42 -11.34
C PHE A 58 -16.25 -26.62 -12.61
N ARG A 59 -16.62 -27.15 -13.77
CA ARG A 59 -16.50 -26.43 -15.05
C ARG A 59 -17.84 -26.31 -15.72
N LEU A 60 -18.08 -25.15 -16.36
CA LEU A 60 -19.22 -25.00 -17.25
C LEU A 60 -18.94 -25.63 -18.63
N PRO A 61 -19.99 -25.93 -19.42
CA PRO A 61 -19.81 -26.48 -20.79
C PRO A 61 -18.98 -25.56 -21.71
N ASN A 62 -18.98 -24.25 -21.49
CA ASN A 62 -18.19 -23.30 -22.27
C ASN A 62 -16.71 -23.20 -21.81
N GLY A 63 -16.29 -24.06 -20.88
CA GLY A 63 -14.91 -24.15 -20.40
C GLY A 63 -14.57 -23.31 -19.17
N LEU A 64 -15.44 -22.43 -18.69
CA LEU A 64 -15.19 -21.62 -17.49
C LEU A 64 -14.92 -22.54 -16.29
N ARG A 65 -13.75 -22.36 -15.68
CA ARG A 65 -13.37 -23.02 -14.42
C ARG A 65 -13.92 -22.22 -13.25
N VAL A 66 -14.58 -22.89 -12.32
CA VAL A 66 -15.17 -22.25 -11.14
C VAL A 66 -14.69 -22.93 -9.88
N ILE A 67 -14.21 -22.15 -8.92
CA ILE A 67 -13.73 -22.60 -7.62
C ILE A 67 -14.56 -21.90 -6.56
N VAL A 68 -15.07 -22.67 -5.58
CA VAL A 68 -15.91 -22.14 -4.49
C VAL A 68 -15.31 -22.49 -3.15
N HIS A 69 -15.08 -21.47 -2.32
CA HIS A 69 -14.69 -21.59 -0.92
C HIS A 69 -15.75 -20.96 -0.02
N THR A 70 -16.38 -21.77 0.85
CA THR A 70 -17.38 -21.29 1.81
C THR A 70 -16.73 -20.77 3.08
N ASP A 71 -16.92 -19.46 3.38
CA ASP A 71 -16.48 -18.80 4.61
C ASP A 71 -17.60 -17.88 5.14
N ARG A 72 -18.27 -18.27 6.21
CA ARG A 72 -19.46 -17.58 6.73
C ARG A 72 -19.15 -16.58 7.88
N LYS A 73 -17.90 -16.10 7.98
CA LYS A 73 -17.49 -15.15 9.03
C LYS A 73 -18.13 -13.76 8.91
N ALA A 74 -18.53 -13.39 7.68
CA ALA A 74 -19.20 -12.15 7.37
C ALA A 74 -20.13 -12.37 6.17
N PRO A 75 -21.25 -11.61 6.03
CA PRO A 75 -22.20 -11.79 4.93
C PRO A 75 -21.69 -11.15 3.62
N ILE A 76 -20.52 -11.57 3.18
CA ILE A 76 -19.83 -11.06 1.99
C ILE A 76 -19.32 -12.22 1.13
N VAL A 77 -19.16 -11.96 -0.16
CA VAL A 77 -18.58 -12.90 -1.13
C VAL A 77 -17.54 -12.16 -1.97
N ALA A 78 -16.33 -12.67 -2.00
CA ALA A 78 -15.33 -12.26 -2.97
C ALA A 78 -15.62 -12.93 -4.32
N VAL A 79 -15.68 -12.13 -5.37
CA VAL A 79 -15.74 -12.52 -6.77
C VAL A 79 -14.39 -12.20 -7.39
N SER A 80 -13.70 -13.19 -7.93
CA SER A 80 -12.36 -13.01 -8.51
C SER A 80 -12.27 -13.74 -9.84
N VAL A 81 -12.10 -12.98 -10.91
CA VAL A 81 -12.00 -13.48 -12.29
C VAL A 81 -10.59 -13.32 -12.78
N TRP A 82 -9.94 -14.42 -13.13
CA TRP A 82 -8.56 -14.46 -13.61
C TRP A 82 -8.52 -14.94 -15.05
N TYR A 83 -7.98 -14.13 -15.94
CA TYR A 83 -7.69 -14.50 -17.32
C TYR A 83 -6.20 -14.86 -17.42
N HIS A 84 -5.89 -16.03 -18.00
CA HIS A 84 -4.50 -16.47 -18.20
C HIS A 84 -3.93 -15.76 -19.43
N VAL A 85 -3.80 -14.44 -19.34
CA VAL A 85 -3.24 -13.55 -20.34
C VAL A 85 -2.69 -12.31 -19.68
N GLY A 86 -1.46 -11.93 -19.99
CA GLY A 86 -0.79 -10.74 -19.52
C GLY A 86 0.20 -10.22 -20.55
N SER A 87 1.14 -9.37 -20.13
CA SER A 87 2.06 -8.73 -21.06
C SER A 87 2.97 -9.71 -21.81
N ARG A 88 3.23 -10.89 -21.27
CA ARG A 88 3.98 -11.95 -21.95
C ARG A 88 3.39 -12.34 -23.32
N PHE A 89 2.09 -12.19 -23.50
CA PHE A 89 1.35 -12.56 -24.71
C PHE A 89 1.31 -11.43 -25.74
N GLU A 90 1.89 -10.28 -25.44
CA GLU A 90 1.86 -9.11 -26.31
C GLU A 90 2.77 -9.30 -27.54
N PRO A 91 2.26 -9.06 -28.76
CA PRO A 91 3.10 -9.10 -29.96
C PRO A 91 4.12 -7.94 -29.97
N ALA A 92 5.22 -8.11 -30.66
CA ALA A 92 6.20 -7.05 -30.88
C ALA A 92 5.55 -5.77 -31.44
N GLY A 93 5.87 -4.60 -30.86
CA GLY A 93 5.29 -3.31 -31.23
C GLY A 93 3.89 -3.07 -30.64
N LYS A 94 3.48 -3.88 -29.66
CA LYS A 94 2.19 -3.77 -28.96
C LYS A 94 2.36 -3.84 -27.43
N THR A 95 3.48 -3.37 -26.90
CA THR A 95 3.75 -3.41 -25.45
C THR A 95 2.82 -2.48 -24.67
N GLY A 96 2.36 -2.93 -23.51
CA GLY A 96 1.39 -2.22 -22.67
C GLY A 96 -0.06 -2.48 -23.05
N PHE A 97 -0.30 -3.38 -24.02
CA PHE A 97 -1.62 -3.60 -24.56
C PHE A 97 -2.52 -4.38 -23.60
N ALA A 98 -1.98 -5.38 -22.91
CA ALA A 98 -2.70 -6.13 -21.88
C ALA A 98 -3.19 -5.21 -20.74
N HIS A 99 -2.35 -4.27 -20.31
CA HIS A 99 -2.69 -3.31 -19.29
C HIS A 99 -3.69 -2.23 -19.78
N LEU A 100 -3.50 -1.70 -20.99
CA LEU A 100 -4.51 -0.82 -21.60
C LEU A 100 -5.87 -1.51 -21.71
N PHE A 101 -5.87 -2.83 -22.01
CA PHE A 101 -7.08 -3.61 -22.08
C PHE A 101 -7.73 -3.79 -20.71
N GLU A 102 -6.95 -3.99 -19.64
CA GLU A 102 -7.46 -3.98 -18.26
C GLU A 102 -8.28 -2.70 -18.01
N HIS A 103 -7.73 -1.52 -18.37
CA HIS A 103 -8.44 -0.25 -18.22
C HIS A 103 -9.73 -0.20 -19.00
N LEU A 104 -9.75 -0.69 -20.25
CA LEU A 104 -10.96 -0.73 -21.07
C LEU A 104 -12.07 -1.58 -20.46
N MET A 105 -11.73 -2.65 -19.75
CA MET A 105 -12.68 -3.51 -19.06
C MET A 105 -13.45 -2.80 -17.92
N PHE A 106 -12.98 -1.65 -17.45
CA PHE A 106 -13.66 -0.83 -16.44
C PHE A 106 -14.56 0.26 -17.02
N TYR A 107 -14.69 0.32 -18.38
CA TYR A 107 -15.41 1.42 -19.04
C TYR A 107 -16.81 1.06 -19.51
N GLY A 108 -17.37 0.01 -18.91
CA GLY A 108 -18.72 -0.49 -19.20
C GLY A 108 -18.75 -1.54 -20.29
N SER A 109 -19.88 -2.20 -20.37
CA SER A 109 -20.24 -3.26 -21.31
C SER A 109 -21.58 -2.95 -21.98
N GLU A 110 -22.02 -3.78 -22.92
CA GLU A 110 -23.24 -3.51 -23.73
C GLU A 110 -24.51 -3.34 -22.89
N ASN A 111 -24.64 -4.12 -21.78
CA ASN A 111 -25.81 -4.06 -20.92
C ASN A 111 -25.58 -3.18 -19.67
N ALA A 112 -24.32 -2.86 -19.35
CA ALA A 112 -23.91 -2.06 -18.20
C ALA A 112 -22.97 -0.93 -18.64
N ASP A 113 -23.48 0.05 -19.38
CA ASP A 113 -22.69 1.20 -19.88
C ASP A 113 -22.29 2.15 -18.73
N GLY A 114 -21.14 2.81 -18.91
CA GLY A 114 -20.55 3.74 -17.95
C GLY A 114 -19.49 3.10 -17.03
N PRO A 115 -18.89 3.91 -16.12
CA PRO A 115 -17.78 3.46 -15.29
C PRO A 115 -18.16 2.26 -14.39
N PHE A 116 -17.43 1.18 -14.52
CA PHE A 116 -17.65 -0.05 -13.76
C PHE A 116 -17.47 0.16 -12.25
N PHE A 117 -16.51 1.00 -11.87
CA PHE A 117 -16.24 1.35 -10.47
C PHE A 117 -17.46 1.97 -9.77
N GLY A 118 -18.20 2.87 -10.45
CA GLY A 118 -19.40 3.44 -9.88
C GLY A 118 -20.48 2.40 -9.57
N ARG A 119 -20.60 1.39 -10.44
CA ARG A 119 -21.54 0.29 -10.23
C ARG A 119 -21.13 -0.62 -9.08
N LEU A 120 -19.81 -0.81 -8.88
CA LEU A 120 -19.29 -1.52 -7.71
C LEU A 120 -19.48 -0.73 -6.42
N GLU A 121 -19.28 0.59 -6.46
CA GLU A 121 -19.57 1.48 -5.33
C GLU A 121 -21.06 1.43 -4.95
N ASP A 122 -21.97 1.45 -5.94
CA ASP A 122 -23.42 1.35 -5.74
C ASP A 122 -23.89 0.10 -4.99
N ILE A 123 -23.21 -1.01 -5.25
CA ILE A 123 -23.53 -2.31 -4.63
C ILE A 123 -22.76 -2.55 -3.33
N GLY A 124 -22.00 -1.57 -2.86
CA GLY A 124 -21.23 -1.67 -1.62
C GLY A 124 -20.03 -2.60 -1.71
N ALA A 125 -19.45 -2.75 -2.90
CA ALA A 125 -18.25 -3.53 -3.07
C ALA A 125 -17.08 -2.95 -2.27
N THR A 126 -16.27 -3.82 -1.70
CA THR A 126 -15.02 -3.50 -1.05
C THR A 126 -13.88 -4.25 -1.72
N ASP A 127 -12.64 -3.80 -1.51
CA ASP A 127 -11.44 -4.46 -2.05
C ASP A 127 -11.44 -4.69 -3.58
N TRP A 128 -12.20 -3.90 -4.35
CA TRP A 128 -12.29 -4.05 -5.79
C TRP A 128 -11.12 -3.43 -6.54
N ASN A 129 -10.65 -4.14 -7.58
CA ASN A 129 -9.61 -3.65 -8.51
C ASN A 129 -9.48 -4.57 -9.73
N GLY A 130 -8.63 -4.16 -10.68
CA GLY A 130 -8.01 -5.01 -11.68
C GLY A 130 -6.50 -4.93 -11.55
N THR A 131 -5.80 -5.95 -12.02
CA THR A 131 -4.34 -5.93 -12.12
C THR A 131 -3.88 -6.73 -13.33
N THR A 132 -2.88 -6.22 -14.03
CA THR A 132 -2.20 -6.92 -15.12
C THR A 132 -0.74 -7.17 -14.74
N TRP A 133 -0.27 -8.36 -15.05
CA TRP A 133 1.11 -8.77 -14.85
C TRP A 133 1.62 -9.49 -16.09
N PHE A 134 2.77 -10.10 -16.04
CA PHE A 134 3.30 -10.81 -17.22
C PHE A 134 2.41 -11.97 -17.68
N ASP A 135 1.81 -12.71 -16.75
CA ASP A 135 1.14 -13.99 -17.04
C ASP A 135 -0.38 -13.93 -16.96
N ARG A 136 -0.94 -12.92 -16.30
CA ARG A 136 -2.37 -12.86 -16.04
C ARG A 136 -2.90 -11.44 -16.03
N THR A 137 -4.19 -11.31 -16.30
CA THR A 137 -5.00 -10.13 -15.98
C THR A 137 -6.16 -10.59 -15.11
N ASN A 138 -6.38 -9.95 -13.97
CA ASN A 138 -7.49 -10.33 -13.10
C ASN A 138 -8.30 -9.12 -12.63
N TYR A 139 -9.54 -9.43 -12.28
CA TYR A 139 -10.49 -8.48 -11.72
C TYR A 139 -11.08 -9.09 -10.47
N PHE A 140 -11.31 -8.29 -9.47
CA PHE A 140 -11.87 -8.77 -8.21
C PHE A 140 -12.63 -7.69 -7.48
N GLU A 141 -13.65 -8.11 -6.77
CA GLU A 141 -14.40 -7.31 -5.79
C GLU A 141 -14.88 -8.22 -4.66
N THR A 142 -15.14 -7.63 -3.50
CA THR A 142 -15.84 -8.28 -2.39
C THR A 142 -17.16 -7.58 -2.18
N VAL A 143 -18.27 -8.29 -2.32
CA VAL A 143 -19.61 -7.72 -2.27
C VAL A 143 -20.44 -8.31 -1.14
N PRO A 144 -21.41 -7.57 -0.58
CA PRO A 144 -22.42 -8.16 0.31
C PRO A 144 -23.19 -9.28 -0.42
N THR A 145 -23.62 -10.30 0.32
CA THR A 145 -24.33 -11.48 -0.26
C THR A 145 -25.52 -11.11 -1.12
N GLY A 146 -26.29 -10.07 -0.76
CA GLY A 146 -27.45 -9.60 -1.53
C GLY A 146 -27.09 -8.90 -2.84
N ALA A 147 -25.82 -8.48 -3.01
CA ALA A 147 -25.32 -7.86 -4.22
C ALA A 147 -24.64 -8.83 -5.20
N LEU A 148 -24.48 -10.09 -4.81
CA LEU A 148 -23.73 -11.09 -5.60
C LEU A 148 -24.27 -11.28 -7.01
N ASP A 149 -25.60 -11.33 -7.22
CA ASP A 149 -26.17 -11.46 -8.57
C ASP A 149 -25.80 -10.26 -9.46
N ARG A 150 -25.74 -9.05 -8.90
CA ARG A 150 -25.32 -7.85 -9.62
C ARG A 150 -23.83 -7.91 -9.98
N ALA A 151 -22.97 -8.36 -9.07
CA ALA A 151 -21.54 -8.53 -9.34
C ALA A 151 -21.32 -9.57 -10.44
N LEU A 152 -21.95 -10.74 -10.35
CA LEU A 152 -21.84 -11.78 -11.38
C LEU A 152 -22.41 -11.34 -12.75
N PHE A 153 -23.48 -10.55 -12.75
CA PHE A 153 -23.98 -9.92 -13.98
C PHE A 153 -22.92 -9.01 -14.60
N LEU A 154 -22.32 -8.11 -13.82
CA LEU A 154 -21.30 -7.18 -14.30
C LEU A 154 -20.08 -7.92 -14.87
N GLU A 155 -19.60 -8.94 -14.15
CA GLU A 155 -18.46 -9.77 -14.58
C GLU A 155 -18.78 -10.56 -15.86
N SER A 156 -19.96 -11.16 -15.93
CA SER A 156 -20.38 -11.92 -17.11
C SER A 156 -20.63 -11.03 -18.32
N ASP A 157 -21.15 -9.82 -18.10
CA ASP A 157 -21.42 -8.89 -19.19
C ASP A 157 -20.12 -8.36 -19.81
N ARG A 158 -19.12 -7.99 -18.99
CA ARG A 158 -17.82 -7.64 -19.55
C ARG A 158 -17.06 -8.82 -20.15
N MET A 159 -17.28 -10.05 -19.70
CA MET A 159 -16.69 -11.24 -20.32
C MET A 159 -17.33 -11.56 -21.69
N GLY A 160 -18.63 -11.41 -21.83
CA GLY A 160 -19.38 -11.81 -23.03
C GLY A 160 -19.78 -10.66 -23.96
N HIS A 161 -19.90 -9.44 -23.44
CA HIS A 161 -20.56 -8.32 -24.11
C HIS A 161 -19.78 -7.00 -23.98
N LEU A 162 -18.44 -7.04 -24.04
CA LEU A 162 -17.60 -5.85 -23.92
C LEU A 162 -17.54 -5.05 -25.24
N LEU A 163 -17.34 -5.76 -26.37
CA LEU A 163 -16.88 -5.12 -27.61
C LEU A 163 -17.83 -4.08 -28.20
N GLY A 164 -19.15 -4.27 -28.04
CA GLY A 164 -20.13 -3.27 -28.48
C GLY A 164 -20.11 -1.97 -27.67
N ALA A 165 -19.54 -1.98 -26.48
CA ALA A 165 -19.39 -0.79 -25.63
C ALA A 165 -18.04 -0.08 -25.82
N VAL A 166 -17.03 -0.71 -26.42
CA VAL A 166 -15.72 -0.10 -26.67
C VAL A 166 -15.76 0.75 -27.93
N THR A 167 -15.60 2.05 -27.75
CA THR A 167 -15.57 3.04 -28.84
C THR A 167 -14.18 3.66 -28.98
N GLN A 168 -13.89 4.31 -30.10
CA GLN A 168 -12.63 5.05 -30.30
C GLN A 168 -12.43 6.11 -29.20
N THR A 169 -13.50 6.80 -28.80
CA THR A 169 -13.45 7.80 -27.72
C THR A 169 -13.00 7.18 -26.39
N LYS A 170 -13.56 6.02 -26.02
CA LYS A 170 -13.17 5.32 -24.79
C LYS A 170 -11.72 4.82 -24.85
N LEU A 171 -11.31 4.28 -26.01
CA LEU A 171 -9.92 3.86 -26.23
C LEU A 171 -8.94 5.04 -26.08
N ASP A 172 -9.24 6.18 -26.68
CA ASP A 172 -8.38 7.36 -26.62
C ASP A 172 -8.31 7.94 -25.20
N ALA A 173 -9.41 7.97 -24.48
CA ALA A 173 -9.47 8.40 -23.08
C ALA A 173 -8.58 7.48 -22.21
N GLN A 174 -8.75 6.16 -22.32
CA GLN A 174 -7.98 5.21 -21.50
C GLN A 174 -6.50 5.17 -21.88
N ARG A 175 -6.16 5.35 -23.14
CA ARG A 175 -4.77 5.54 -23.53
C ARG A 175 -4.15 6.72 -22.79
N GLY A 176 -4.84 7.86 -22.70
CA GLY A 176 -4.38 9.02 -21.95
C GLY A 176 -4.19 8.73 -20.46
N VAL A 177 -5.09 7.97 -19.84
CA VAL A 177 -5.00 7.56 -18.43
C VAL A 177 -3.78 6.66 -18.19
N VAL A 178 -3.57 5.62 -19.02
CA VAL A 178 -2.40 4.72 -18.92
C VAL A 178 -1.09 5.47 -19.13
N GLN A 179 -1.06 6.42 -20.09
CA GLN A 179 0.12 7.25 -20.30
C GLN A 179 0.42 8.17 -19.12
N ASN A 180 -0.61 8.67 -18.43
CA ASN A 180 -0.44 9.48 -17.23
C ASN A 180 0.05 8.63 -16.05
N GLU A 181 -0.43 7.41 -15.92
CA GLU A 181 0.06 6.45 -14.95
C GLU A 181 1.54 6.14 -15.18
N LYS A 182 1.93 5.87 -16.42
CA LYS A 182 3.32 5.67 -16.80
C LYS A 182 4.19 6.88 -16.41
N ARG A 183 3.77 8.11 -16.74
CA ARG A 183 4.50 9.33 -16.37
C ARG A 183 4.61 9.47 -14.85
N MET A 184 3.56 9.13 -14.11
CA MET A 184 3.57 9.18 -12.65
C MET A 184 4.60 8.22 -12.07
N GLY A 185 4.64 6.96 -12.51
CA GLY A 185 5.63 5.97 -12.07
C GLY A 185 7.06 6.39 -12.41
N GLU A 186 7.28 6.90 -13.61
CA GLU A 186 8.60 7.37 -14.06
C GLU A 186 9.06 8.65 -13.35
N ASN A 187 8.15 9.46 -12.84
CA ASN A 187 8.47 10.68 -12.09
C ASN A 187 8.94 10.40 -10.65
N GLU A 188 8.68 9.21 -10.14
CA GLU A 188 9.16 8.79 -8.83
C GLU A 188 10.67 8.48 -8.85
N PRO A 189 11.38 8.64 -7.72
CA PRO A 189 12.76 8.19 -7.58
C PRO A 189 12.90 6.71 -7.93
N TYR A 190 13.94 6.38 -8.69
CA TYR A 190 14.21 5.02 -9.22
C TYR A 190 13.16 4.51 -10.23
N GLY A 191 12.30 5.36 -10.76
CA GLY A 191 11.17 4.98 -11.63
C GLY A 191 11.57 4.33 -12.98
N LEU A 192 12.85 4.40 -13.37
CA LEU A 192 13.35 3.78 -14.60
C LEU A 192 14.07 2.43 -14.38
N VAL A 193 14.16 1.96 -13.14
CA VAL A 193 14.95 0.76 -12.78
C VAL A 193 14.41 -0.50 -13.44
N GLU A 194 13.10 -0.72 -13.42
CA GLU A 194 12.47 -1.91 -14.03
C GLU A 194 12.85 -2.06 -15.52
N TYR A 195 12.81 -0.98 -16.28
CA TYR A 195 13.19 -1.03 -17.70
C TYR A 195 14.65 -1.46 -17.88
N ALA A 196 15.55 -0.95 -17.04
CA ALA A 196 16.96 -1.31 -17.08
C ALA A 196 17.20 -2.79 -16.68
N GLN A 197 16.47 -3.27 -15.69
CA GLN A 197 16.54 -4.66 -15.23
C GLN A 197 16.05 -5.63 -16.32
N LEU A 198 14.87 -5.40 -16.89
CA LEU A 198 14.29 -6.23 -17.94
C LEU A 198 15.21 -6.27 -19.18
N ALA A 199 15.68 -5.11 -19.63
CA ALA A 199 16.58 -5.03 -20.77
C ALA A 199 17.97 -5.65 -20.50
N GLY A 200 18.46 -5.60 -19.27
CA GLY A 200 19.78 -6.09 -18.89
C GLY A 200 19.85 -7.60 -18.60
N MET A 201 18.74 -8.19 -18.18
CA MET A 201 18.70 -9.61 -17.78
C MET A 201 18.11 -10.52 -18.86
N LEU A 202 17.25 -10.00 -19.73
CA LEU A 202 16.48 -10.80 -20.67
C LEU A 202 16.96 -10.55 -22.11
N PRO A 203 17.15 -11.59 -22.95
CA PRO A 203 17.58 -11.43 -24.33
C PRO A 203 16.50 -10.75 -25.17
N GLU A 204 16.90 -10.16 -26.31
CA GLU A 204 15.95 -9.59 -27.27
C GLU A 204 14.94 -10.61 -27.74
N GLY A 205 13.69 -10.18 -27.85
CA GLY A 205 12.58 -11.06 -28.23
C GLY A 205 12.04 -11.92 -27.08
N HIS A 206 12.62 -11.86 -25.89
CA HIS A 206 12.08 -12.62 -24.74
C HIS A 206 10.73 -12.03 -24.30
N PRO A 207 9.69 -12.87 -24.06
CA PRO A 207 8.32 -12.39 -23.77
C PRO A 207 8.21 -11.50 -22.53
N TYR A 208 9.10 -11.64 -21.54
CA TYR A 208 9.12 -10.81 -20.33
C TYR A 208 10.04 -9.58 -20.43
N ARG A 209 10.62 -9.28 -21.60
CA ARG A 209 11.64 -8.23 -21.70
C ARG A 209 11.08 -6.80 -21.65
N HIS A 210 9.81 -6.60 -21.71
CA HIS A 210 9.17 -5.29 -21.64
C HIS A 210 8.33 -5.11 -20.39
N SER A 211 8.22 -3.89 -19.91
CA SER A 211 7.35 -3.56 -18.77
C SER A 211 5.88 -3.75 -19.13
N THR A 212 5.07 -4.18 -18.17
CA THR A 212 3.62 -4.34 -18.32
C THR A 212 2.91 -3.03 -18.68
N ILE A 213 3.45 -1.87 -18.25
CA ILE A 213 2.90 -0.56 -18.63
C ILE A 213 3.18 -0.22 -20.10
N GLY A 214 4.14 -0.87 -20.75
CA GLY A 214 4.49 -0.70 -22.14
C GLY A 214 5.22 0.59 -22.49
N SER A 215 5.36 0.83 -23.79
CA SER A 215 6.00 2.04 -24.32
C SER A 215 4.97 3.10 -24.73
N MET A 216 5.35 4.40 -24.69
CA MET A 216 4.49 5.48 -25.19
C MET A 216 4.17 5.31 -26.69
N ALA A 217 5.14 4.80 -27.48
CA ALA A 217 4.97 4.59 -28.91
C ALA A 217 3.93 3.50 -29.19
N ASP A 218 4.02 2.36 -28.51
CA ASP A 218 3.10 1.24 -28.71
C ASP A 218 1.70 1.57 -28.21
N LEU A 219 1.58 2.25 -27.07
CA LEU A 219 0.29 2.73 -26.55
C LEU A 219 -0.38 3.69 -27.55
N ASN A 220 0.40 4.58 -28.18
CA ASN A 220 -0.10 5.48 -29.22
C ASN A 220 -0.57 4.72 -30.46
N ALA A 221 0.11 3.64 -30.82
CA ALA A 221 -0.21 2.83 -32.00
C ALA A 221 -1.42 1.89 -31.80
N ALA A 222 -1.89 1.69 -30.58
CA ALA A 222 -3.01 0.79 -30.27
C ALA A 222 -4.30 1.25 -30.98
N SER A 223 -4.87 0.39 -31.81
CA SER A 223 -6.10 0.63 -32.58
C SER A 223 -7.30 -0.11 -32.02
N LEU A 224 -8.51 0.32 -32.39
CA LEU A 224 -9.73 -0.38 -32.03
C LEU A 224 -9.78 -1.83 -32.58
N ALA A 225 -9.19 -2.05 -33.75
CA ALA A 225 -9.09 -3.39 -34.33
C ALA A 225 -8.19 -4.31 -33.50
N ASP A 226 -7.08 -3.78 -32.97
CA ASP A 226 -6.21 -4.53 -32.06
C ASP A 226 -6.95 -4.91 -30.76
N VAL A 227 -7.72 -3.97 -30.19
CA VAL A 227 -8.57 -4.22 -29.02
C VAL A 227 -9.55 -5.36 -29.28
N GLN A 228 -10.25 -5.33 -30.40
CA GLN A 228 -11.21 -6.36 -30.77
C GLN A 228 -10.55 -7.73 -30.99
N SER A 229 -9.37 -7.75 -31.62
CA SER A 229 -8.61 -8.98 -31.84
C SER A 229 -8.13 -9.58 -30.53
N TRP A 230 -7.58 -8.76 -29.64
CA TRP A 230 -7.09 -9.17 -28.32
C TRP A 230 -8.20 -9.80 -27.46
N PHE A 231 -9.35 -9.14 -27.37
CA PHE A 231 -10.50 -9.68 -26.64
C PHE A 231 -10.92 -11.06 -27.16
N LYS A 232 -11.15 -11.15 -28.47
CA LYS A 232 -11.61 -12.39 -29.12
C LYS A 232 -10.62 -13.55 -28.95
N THR A 233 -9.32 -13.21 -28.83
CA THR A 233 -8.27 -14.23 -28.69
C THR A 233 -8.11 -14.70 -27.26
N HIS A 234 -8.23 -13.82 -26.27
CA HIS A 234 -7.77 -14.11 -24.92
C HIS A 234 -8.86 -14.08 -23.84
N TYR A 235 -9.98 -13.38 -24.05
CA TYR A 235 -10.99 -13.12 -23.00
C TYR A 235 -12.23 -14.01 -23.10
N GLY A 236 -12.04 -15.26 -23.46
CA GLY A 236 -13.13 -16.26 -23.44
C GLY A 236 -13.23 -16.98 -22.09
N PRO A 237 -14.39 -17.55 -21.76
CA PRO A 237 -14.59 -18.31 -20.53
C PRO A 237 -13.65 -19.52 -20.38
N ASN A 238 -13.24 -20.12 -21.50
CA ASN A 238 -12.30 -21.25 -21.54
C ASN A 238 -10.84 -20.84 -21.20
N ASN A 239 -10.53 -19.54 -21.12
CA ASN A 239 -9.26 -18.97 -20.66
C ASN A 239 -9.38 -18.26 -19.30
N ALA A 240 -10.51 -18.46 -18.60
CA ALA A 240 -10.80 -17.78 -17.35
C ALA A 240 -11.02 -18.78 -16.20
N THR A 241 -10.63 -18.34 -15.01
CA THR A 241 -10.95 -18.98 -13.73
C THR A 241 -11.72 -18.00 -12.87
N LEU A 242 -12.93 -18.39 -12.44
CA LEU A 242 -13.77 -17.64 -11.49
C LEU A 242 -13.64 -18.28 -10.12
N VAL A 243 -13.27 -17.50 -9.12
CA VAL A 243 -13.26 -17.93 -7.72
C VAL A 243 -14.31 -17.16 -6.95
N LEU A 244 -15.17 -17.87 -6.23
CA LEU A 244 -16.14 -17.34 -5.29
C LEU A 244 -15.74 -17.78 -3.89
N ALA A 245 -15.42 -16.82 -3.00
CA ALA A 245 -15.02 -17.12 -1.64
C ALA A 245 -15.80 -16.26 -0.64
N GLY A 246 -16.42 -16.88 0.35
CA GLY A 246 -17.21 -16.15 1.35
C GLY A 246 -18.50 -16.85 1.74
N ASP A 247 -19.53 -16.07 2.10
CA ASP A 247 -20.82 -16.60 2.52
C ASP A 247 -21.67 -17.10 1.32
N ILE A 248 -21.20 -18.14 0.70
CA ILE A 248 -21.85 -18.84 -0.42
C ILE A 248 -21.60 -20.35 -0.32
N ASP A 249 -22.59 -21.16 -0.67
CA ASP A 249 -22.43 -22.59 -0.84
C ASP A 249 -22.34 -22.97 -2.33
N VAL A 250 -21.85 -24.19 -2.58
CA VAL A 250 -21.60 -24.67 -3.95
C VAL A 250 -22.85 -24.79 -4.80
N PRO A 251 -24.02 -25.31 -4.31
CA PRO A 251 -25.25 -25.34 -5.10
C PRO A 251 -25.70 -23.93 -5.53
N THR A 252 -25.67 -22.96 -4.64
CA THR A 252 -26.02 -21.57 -4.94
C THR A 252 -25.04 -20.96 -5.94
N ALA A 253 -23.74 -21.15 -5.73
CA ALA A 253 -22.70 -20.70 -6.65
C ALA A 253 -22.92 -21.27 -8.05
N LYS A 254 -23.16 -22.58 -8.16
CA LYS A 254 -23.37 -23.25 -9.43
C LYS A 254 -24.59 -22.66 -10.16
N ALA A 255 -25.71 -22.54 -9.51
CA ALA A 255 -26.95 -22.01 -10.12
C ALA A 255 -26.75 -20.56 -10.61
N LYS A 256 -26.10 -19.71 -9.80
CA LYS A 256 -25.84 -18.31 -10.18
C LYS A 256 -24.83 -18.21 -11.33
N VAL A 257 -23.76 -18.99 -11.30
CA VAL A 257 -22.74 -18.98 -12.37
C VAL A 257 -23.29 -19.55 -13.68
N GLU A 258 -24.06 -20.63 -13.64
CA GLU A 258 -24.75 -21.18 -14.83
C GLU A 258 -25.71 -20.14 -15.43
N LYS A 259 -26.47 -19.43 -14.61
CA LYS A 259 -27.38 -18.35 -15.02
C LYS A 259 -26.67 -17.24 -15.80
N TRP A 260 -25.54 -16.72 -15.26
CA TRP A 260 -24.90 -15.53 -15.80
C TRP A 260 -23.84 -15.84 -16.88
N PHE A 261 -23.05 -16.90 -16.69
CA PHE A 261 -21.92 -17.22 -17.58
C PHE A 261 -22.20 -18.35 -18.56
N GLY A 262 -23.28 -19.15 -18.34
CA GLY A 262 -23.51 -20.39 -19.09
C GLY A 262 -23.73 -20.19 -20.59
N ASN A 263 -24.24 -19.04 -21.02
CA ASN A 263 -24.53 -18.73 -22.42
C ASN A 263 -23.39 -17.97 -23.13
N ILE A 264 -22.31 -17.65 -22.45
CA ILE A 264 -21.16 -16.99 -23.07
C ILE A 264 -20.41 -18.00 -23.93
N ALA A 265 -20.18 -17.65 -25.19
CA ALA A 265 -19.49 -18.55 -26.12
C ALA A 265 -18.02 -18.71 -25.69
N SER A 266 -17.49 -19.94 -25.87
CA SER A 266 -16.07 -20.20 -25.71
C SER A 266 -15.23 -19.38 -26.68
N GLY A 267 -14.10 -18.88 -26.24
CA GLY A 267 -13.06 -18.33 -27.10
C GLY A 267 -12.31 -19.44 -27.87
N PRO A 268 -11.31 -19.08 -28.69
CA PRO A 268 -10.36 -20.04 -29.25
C PRO A 268 -9.62 -20.79 -28.15
N ALA A 269 -9.02 -21.91 -28.46
CA ALA A 269 -8.20 -22.66 -27.51
C ALA A 269 -7.03 -21.75 -27.03
N PRO A 270 -6.84 -21.58 -25.71
CA PRO A 270 -5.76 -20.80 -25.18
C PRO A 270 -4.41 -21.29 -25.71
N GLN A 271 -3.55 -20.35 -26.12
CA GLN A 271 -2.20 -20.65 -26.57
C GLN A 271 -1.21 -20.14 -25.53
N ASP A 272 -0.31 -21.00 -25.10
CA ASP A 272 0.78 -20.59 -24.20
C ASP A 272 1.93 -19.95 -25.00
N VAL A 273 2.61 -19.01 -24.37
CA VAL A 273 3.83 -18.40 -24.90
C VAL A 273 4.99 -18.90 -24.03
N ASP A 274 5.84 -19.75 -24.61
CA ASP A 274 6.97 -20.29 -23.87
C ASP A 274 7.97 -19.19 -23.50
N ALA A 275 8.52 -19.29 -22.30
CA ALA A 275 9.51 -18.36 -21.78
C ALA A 275 10.57 -19.14 -20.99
N THR A 276 11.74 -19.28 -21.60
CA THR A 276 12.87 -19.95 -20.94
C THR A 276 13.48 -19.10 -19.83
N VAL A 277 14.10 -19.74 -18.86
CA VAL A 277 14.86 -19.04 -17.80
C VAL A 277 16.26 -18.75 -18.30
N PRO A 278 16.59 -17.53 -18.75
CA PRO A 278 17.87 -17.22 -19.32
C PRO A 278 18.96 -17.16 -18.25
N THR A 279 20.19 -17.33 -18.71
CA THR A 279 21.40 -17.08 -17.91
C THR A 279 22.29 -16.14 -18.70
N LEU A 280 22.80 -15.12 -18.06
CA LEU A 280 23.80 -14.23 -18.66
C LEU A 280 25.10 -15.00 -18.94
N ASP A 281 25.75 -14.73 -20.07
CA ASP A 281 27.05 -15.37 -20.41
C ASP A 281 28.17 -14.92 -19.46
N LYS A 282 28.06 -13.70 -18.94
CA LYS A 282 29.00 -13.08 -18.00
C LYS A 282 28.26 -12.02 -17.17
N ASP A 283 28.91 -11.54 -16.14
CA ASP A 283 28.42 -10.38 -15.37
C ASP A 283 28.22 -9.18 -16.28
N VAL A 284 27.09 -8.48 -16.09
CA VAL A 284 26.73 -7.25 -16.83
C VAL A 284 26.63 -6.12 -15.83
N GLU A 285 27.23 -4.98 -16.16
CA GLU A 285 27.21 -3.79 -15.31
C GLU A 285 26.54 -2.64 -16.05
N LYS A 286 25.68 -1.89 -15.34
CA LYS A 286 25.05 -0.67 -15.81
C LYS A 286 25.04 0.38 -14.69
N VAL A 287 25.31 1.63 -15.08
CA VAL A 287 25.20 2.79 -14.20
C VAL A 287 24.13 3.72 -14.77
N MET A 288 23.23 4.18 -13.91
CA MET A 288 22.21 5.18 -14.21
C MET A 288 22.29 6.32 -13.20
N HIS A 289 21.76 7.48 -13.60
CA HIS A 289 21.56 8.60 -12.72
C HIS A 289 20.07 8.91 -12.59
N ASP A 290 19.66 9.33 -11.39
CA ASP A 290 18.30 9.75 -11.13
C ASP A 290 18.25 10.79 -10.01
N ASN A 291 17.13 11.50 -9.90
CA ASN A 291 16.89 12.44 -8.82
C ASN A 291 16.56 11.70 -7.52
N VAL A 292 17.58 11.11 -6.93
CA VAL A 292 17.51 10.27 -5.71
C VAL A 292 18.41 10.83 -4.61
N ALA A 293 18.07 10.53 -3.37
CA ALA A 293 18.82 11.01 -2.21
C ALA A 293 20.10 10.20 -1.91
N ALA A 294 20.15 8.96 -2.36
CA ALA A 294 21.26 8.05 -2.11
C ALA A 294 21.52 7.15 -3.32
N THR A 295 22.77 6.71 -3.47
CA THR A 295 23.09 5.68 -4.46
C THR A 295 22.51 4.34 -4.02
N ARG A 296 21.82 3.67 -4.94
CA ARG A 296 21.33 2.31 -4.74
C ARG A 296 22.06 1.34 -5.66
N LEU A 297 22.55 0.27 -5.07
CA LEU A 297 23.18 -0.84 -5.75
C LEU A 297 22.17 -1.99 -5.88
N TYR A 298 22.14 -2.60 -7.05
CA TYR A 298 21.28 -3.75 -7.35
C TYR A 298 22.13 -4.95 -7.77
N ARG A 299 21.68 -6.16 -7.38
CA ARG A 299 22.13 -7.45 -7.90
C ARG A 299 20.91 -8.25 -8.30
N ASN A 300 20.83 -8.61 -9.57
CA ASN A 300 19.64 -9.23 -10.13
C ASN A 300 19.96 -10.52 -10.89
N TRP A 301 19.02 -11.46 -10.79
CA TRP A 301 19.04 -12.74 -11.53
C TRP A 301 17.64 -13.12 -11.98
N ILE A 302 17.57 -13.82 -13.14
CA ILE A 302 16.37 -14.54 -13.54
C ILE A 302 16.49 -15.97 -13.01
N VAL A 303 15.45 -16.46 -12.36
CA VAL A 303 15.38 -17.78 -11.73
C VAL A 303 14.08 -18.47 -12.12
N PRO A 304 13.87 -19.77 -11.83
CA PRO A 304 12.64 -20.46 -12.22
C PRO A 304 11.37 -19.81 -11.65
N GLY A 305 10.25 -20.04 -12.34
CA GLY A 305 8.92 -19.60 -11.92
C GLY A 305 8.32 -20.44 -10.79
N VAL A 306 7.08 -20.12 -10.43
CA VAL A 306 6.35 -20.63 -9.24
C VAL A 306 6.24 -22.16 -9.17
N ASN A 307 6.38 -22.88 -10.29
CA ASN A 307 6.27 -24.32 -10.32
C ASN A 307 7.58 -25.08 -9.98
N SER A 308 8.67 -24.35 -9.72
CA SER A 308 9.94 -24.94 -9.30
C SER A 308 10.01 -25.07 -7.78
N PRO A 309 10.37 -26.24 -7.23
CA PRO A 309 10.59 -26.40 -5.79
C PRO A 309 11.83 -25.63 -5.29
N ASP A 310 12.72 -25.16 -6.18
CA ASP A 310 13.85 -24.31 -5.81
C ASP A 310 13.39 -22.92 -5.36
N LEU A 311 12.19 -22.47 -5.77
CA LEU A 311 11.72 -21.12 -5.49
C LEU A 311 11.58 -20.86 -3.98
N GLN A 312 10.93 -21.76 -3.24
CA GLN A 312 10.74 -21.64 -1.80
C GLN A 312 12.08 -21.68 -1.04
N GLN A 313 13.03 -22.49 -1.54
CA GLN A 313 14.38 -22.56 -0.97
C GLN A 313 15.18 -21.26 -1.22
N LEU A 314 15.03 -20.67 -2.41
CA LEU A 314 15.61 -19.36 -2.74
C LEU A 314 14.99 -18.23 -1.92
N ASP A 315 13.69 -18.24 -1.72
CA ASP A 315 13.02 -17.23 -0.91
C ASP A 315 13.52 -17.24 0.55
N LEU A 316 13.71 -18.45 1.12
CA LEU A 316 14.35 -18.58 2.43
C LEU A 316 15.82 -18.11 2.40
N ALA A 317 16.56 -18.43 1.34
CA ALA A 317 17.94 -17.96 1.20
C ALA A 317 18.04 -16.43 1.17
N LEU A 318 17.17 -15.79 0.42
CA LEU A 318 17.09 -14.33 0.32
C LEU A 318 16.59 -13.69 1.62
N SER A 319 15.62 -14.32 2.28
CA SER A 319 15.14 -13.91 3.60
C SER A 319 16.29 -13.86 4.61
N VAL A 320 17.10 -14.91 4.70
CA VAL A 320 18.28 -14.95 5.59
C VAL A 320 19.35 -13.96 5.16
N PHE A 321 19.58 -13.78 3.87
CA PHE A 321 20.65 -12.93 3.37
C PHE A 321 20.35 -11.44 3.55
N GLY A 322 19.13 -10.96 3.20
CA GLY A 322 18.79 -9.55 3.24
C GLY A 322 17.30 -9.23 3.45
N GLY A 323 16.44 -10.24 3.71
CA GLY A 323 14.99 -10.06 3.85
C GLY A 323 14.50 -9.93 5.30
N LEU A 324 15.13 -10.64 6.25
CA LEU A 324 14.79 -10.57 7.67
C LEU A 324 15.33 -9.29 8.34
N GLY A 325 14.73 -8.88 9.44
CA GLY A 325 15.26 -7.80 10.28
C GLY A 325 16.59 -8.15 10.95
N SER A 326 16.87 -9.46 11.10
CA SER A 326 18.14 -10.01 11.57
C SER A 326 19.03 -10.54 10.44
N SER A 327 18.75 -10.15 9.17
CA SER A 327 19.48 -10.66 8.01
C SER A 327 20.96 -10.32 8.04
N ARG A 328 21.77 -11.12 7.32
CA ARG A 328 23.22 -10.95 7.32
C ARG A 328 23.66 -9.61 6.73
N LEU A 329 23.02 -9.15 5.65
CA LEU A 329 23.33 -7.85 5.06
C LEU A 329 22.99 -6.69 6.01
N ASP A 330 21.83 -6.75 6.69
CA ASP A 330 21.46 -5.70 7.63
C ASP A 330 22.46 -5.63 8.78
N ASN A 331 22.75 -6.77 9.41
CA ASN A 331 23.68 -6.82 10.52
C ASN A 331 25.08 -6.28 10.13
N ILE A 332 25.59 -6.67 8.97
CA ILE A 332 26.97 -6.33 8.58
C ILE A 332 27.04 -4.91 7.98
N LEU A 333 26.30 -4.64 6.87
CA LEU A 333 26.46 -3.40 6.13
C LEU A 333 25.81 -2.21 6.83
N VAL A 334 24.71 -2.50 7.56
CA VAL A 334 23.89 -1.47 8.14
C VAL A 334 24.23 -1.26 9.61
N ARG A 335 24.39 -2.30 10.44
CA ARG A 335 24.61 -2.19 11.89
C ARG A 335 26.08 -2.11 12.26
N ASP A 336 26.93 -2.97 11.71
CA ASP A 336 28.33 -3.07 12.10
C ASP A 336 29.23 -2.10 11.31
N GLU A 337 29.32 -2.31 9.98
CA GLU A 337 30.23 -1.54 9.10
C GLU A 337 29.68 -0.15 8.77
N LYS A 338 28.36 -0.02 8.75
CA LYS A 338 27.72 1.28 8.73
C LYS A 338 27.93 2.01 7.41
N VAL A 339 28.04 1.27 6.34
CA VAL A 339 28.25 1.77 4.98
C VAL A 339 26.96 1.84 4.17
N ALA A 340 25.88 1.23 4.66
CA ALA A 340 24.55 1.28 4.04
C ALA A 340 23.50 1.90 4.97
N VAL A 341 22.44 2.45 4.40
CA VAL A 341 21.25 2.92 5.14
C VAL A 341 20.11 1.92 5.09
N ALA A 342 20.09 1.06 4.07
CA ALA A 342 19.13 -0.02 3.96
C ALA A 342 19.68 -1.14 3.09
N VAL A 343 19.17 -2.34 3.32
CA VAL A 343 19.38 -3.51 2.49
C VAL A 343 18.07 -4.25 2.29
N LYS A 344 17.91 -4.93 1.16
CA LYS A 344 16.79 -5.81 0.89
C LYS A 344 17.24 -6.94 0.00
N ALA A 345 16.73 -8.13 0.23
CA ALA A 345 16.83 -9.24 -0.72
C ALA A 345 15.43 -9.87 -0.86
N SER A 346 14.97 -10.05 -2.07
CA SER A 346 13.63 -10.57 -2.34
C SER A 346 13.55 -11.26 -3.68
N ILE A 347 12.52 -12.06 -3.87
CA ILE A 347 12.15 -12.68 -5.13
C ILE A 347 10.76 -12.19 -5.54
N GLN A 348 10.59 -11.92 -6.83
CA GLN A 348 9.32 -11.59 -7.45
C GLN A 348 8.90 -12.78 -8.32
N PRO A 349 7.92 -13.58 -7.88
CA PRO A 349 7.53 -14.80 -8.55
C PRO A 349 6.57 -14.54 -9.70
N PHE A 350 6.78 -15.26 -10.83
CA PHE A 350 5.88 -15.33 -11.97
C PHE A 350 5.70 -16.78 -12.41
N GLU A 351 4.82 -17.02 -13.37
CA GLU A 351 4.51 -18.38 -13.82
C GLU A 351 5.73 -19.11 -14.38
N LYS A 352 6.40 -18.53 -15.38
CA LYS A 352 7.48 -19.20 -16.12
C LYS A 352 8.87 -18.94 -15.54
N LEU A 353 9.09 -17.76 -15.02
CA LEU A 353 10.34 -17.34 -14.41
C LEU A 353 10.05 -16.44 -13.20
N SER A 354 11.08 -16.14 -12.41
CA SER A 354 11.02 -15.19 -11.30
C SER A 354 12.26 -14.28 -11.33
N MET A 355 12.14 -13.11 -10.71
CA MET A 355 13.23 -12.14 -10.63
C MET A 355 13.74 -12.04 -9.19
N VAL A 356 15.03 -12.28 -9.00
CA VAL A 356 15.72 -12.02 -7.73
C VAL A 356 16.29 -10.62 -7.76
N GLU A 357 16.06 -9.89 -6.68
CA GLU A 357 16.64 -8.57 -6.46
C GLU A 357 17.27 -8.48 -5.07
N ILE A 358 18.55 -8.05 -5.04
CA ILE A 358 19.24 -7.64 -3.83
C ILE A 358 19.57 -6.16 -3.99
N THR A 359 19.17 -5.33 -3.03
CA THR A 359 19.44 -3.89 -3.03
C THR A 359 20.22 -3.47 -1.80
N VAL A 360 21.10 -2.47 -1.99
CA VAL A 360 21.83 -1.79 -0.92
C VAL A 360 21.75 -0.28 -1.17
N ASP A 361 21.12 0.44 -0.27
CA ASP A 361 21.14 1.89 -0.26
C ASP A 361 22.42 2.36 0.43
N VAL A 362 23.34 2.87 -0.36
CA VAL A 362 24.65 3.32 0.13
C VAL A 362 24.48 4.58 0.98
N LYS A 363 25.10 4.57 2.14
CA LYS A 363 25.06 5.73 3.02
C LYS A 363 25.75 6.93 2.34
N PRO A 364 25.13 8.13 2.33
CA PRO A 364 25.75 9.33 1.79
C PRO A 364 27.16 9.56 2.34
N GLY A 365 28.12 9.81 1.44
CA GLY A 365 29.55 9.99 1.78
C GLY A 365 30.38 8.70 1.79
N GLN A 366 29.78 7.53 1.58
CA GLN A 366 30.50 6.28 1.38
C GLN A 366 30.76 6.04 -0.12
N ASP A 367 31.84 5.33 -0.44
CA ASP A 367 32.16 4.93 -1.82
C ASP A 367 31.28 3.78 -2.31
N PRO A 368 30.39 3.99 -3.29
CA PRO A 368 29.50 2.95 -3.80
C PRO A 368 30.24 1.75 -4.40
N VAL A 369 31.43 1.97 -4.97
CA VAL A 369 32.23 0.90 -5.55
C VAL A 369 32.81 -0.01 -4.46
N ALA A 370 33.29 0.57 -3.36
CA ALA A 370 33.77 -0.20 -2.22
C ALA A 370 32.62 -0.99 -1.56
N VAL A 371 31.45 -0.37 -1.38
CA VAL A 371 30.26 -1.04 -0.83
C VAL A 371 29.78 -2.16 -1.77
N GLY A 372 29.80 -1.95 -3.09
CA GLY A 372 29.44 -2.96 -4.07
C GLY A 372 30.36 -4.19 -4.03
N LYS A 373 31.67 -3.98 -3.92
CA LYS A 373 32.64 -5.06 -3.73
C LYS A 373 32.43 -5.81 -2.41
N ARG A 374 32.06 -5.09 -1.35
CA ARG A 374 31.77 -5.69 -0.06
C ARG A 374 30.50 -6.53 -0.11
N LEU A 375 29.45 -6.06 -0.78
CA LEU A 375 28.23 -6.82 -1.05
C LEU A 375 28.55 -8.13 -1.79
N ASP A 376 29.35 -8.06 -2.86
CA ASP A 376 29.73 -9.25 -3.64
C ASP A 376 30.55 -10.25 -2.81
N ALA A 377 31.44 -9.75 -1.94
CA ALA A 377 32.19 -10.60 -1.02
C ALA A 377 31.29 -11.28 0.02
N LEU A 378 30.29 -10.57 0.56
CA LEU A 378 29.33 -11.14 1.50
C LEU A 378 28.44 -12.19 0.83
N LEU A 379 28.01 -11.96 -0.41
CA LEU A 379 27.26 -12.95 -1.18
C LEU A 379 28.11 -14.21 -1.43
N ALA A 380 29.36 -14.04 -1.84
CA ALA A 380 30.27 -15.17 -2.06
C ALA A 380 30.50 -15.99 -0.76
N ASP A 381 30.69 -15.32 0.38
CA ASP A 381 30.82 -15.97 1.69
C ASP A 381 29.52 -16.70 2.08
N TYR A 382 28.38 -16.11 1.84
CA TYR A 382 27.08 -16.73 2.09
C TYR A 382 26.86 -17.97 1.21
N LEU A 383 27.16 -17.90 -0.08
CA LEU A 383 27.08 -19.05 -0.99
C LEU A 383 28.04 -20.17 -0.60
N ALA A 384 29.23 -19.85 -0.05
CA ALA A 384 30.20 -20.85 0.40
C ALA A 384 29.74 -21.53 1.71
N LYS A 385 29.29 -20.77 2.71
CA LYS A 385 28.99 -21.27 4.06
C LYS A 385 27.56 -21.74 4.23
N GLY A 386 26.60 -21.11 3.53
CA GLY A 386 25.15 -21.33 3.68
C GLY A 386 24.58 -20.74 4.97
N PRO A 387 23.25 -20.84 5.17
CA PRO A 387 22.57 -20.43 6.39
C PRO A 387 22.74 -21.46 7.51
N SER A 388 22.59 -21.04 8.75
CA SER A 388 22.46 -21.91 9.92
C SER A 388 21.04 -22.49 10.03
N ALA A 389 20.85 -23.50 10.87
CA ALA A 389 19.52 -24.08 11.12
C ALA A 389 18.55 -23.08 11.78
N ASP A 390 19.04 -22.21 12.65
CA ASP A 390 18.22 -21.18 13.31
C ASP A 390 17.79 -20.09 12.32
N GLU A 391 18.67 -19.64 11.41
CA GLU A 391 18.30 -18.68 10.36
C GLU A 391 17.22 -19.24 9.42
N VAL A 392 17.33 -20.52 9.02
CA VAL A 392 16.32 -21.19 8.19
C VAL A 392 14.98 -21.32 8.95
N LEU A 393 15.04 -21.72 10.24
CA LEU A 393 13.83 -21.82 11.08
C LEU A 393 13.13 -20.47 11.17
N ARG A 394 13.87 -19.40 11.47
CA ARG A 394 13.30 -18.05 11.59
C ARG A 394 12.67 -17.58 10.28
N ALA A 395 13.35 -17.75 9.16
CA ALA A 395 12.83 -17.42 7.84
C ALA A 395 11.56 -18.21 7.52
N ALA A 396 11.55 -19.53 7.71
CA ALA A 396 10.38 -20.37 7.49
C ALA A 396 9.20 -20.00 8.41
N THR A 397 9.47 -19.71 9.69
CA THR A 397 8.43 -19.27 10.63
C THR A 397 7.77 -17.97 10.19
N GLN A 398 8.54 -17.00 9.68
CA GLN A 398 8.01 -15.73 9.18
C GLN A 398 7.14 -15.94 7.92
N GLN A 399 7.56 -16.79 6.98
CA GLN A 399 6.77 -17.10 5.78
C GLN A 399 5.43 -17.76 6.14
N LEU A 400 5.45 -18.75 7.03
CA LEU A 400 4.23 -19.42 7.50
C LEU A 400 3.31 -18.46 8.27
N SER A 401 3.87 -17.66 9.16
CA SER A 401 3.12 -16.68 9.95
C SER A 401 2.45 -15.62 9.05
N GLY A 402 3.19 -15.13 8.05
CA GLY A 402 2.67 -14.19 7.07
C GLY A 402 1.50 -14.77 6.26
N THR A 403 1.63 -16.01 5.81
CA THR A 403 0.57 -16.73 5.08
C THR A 403 -0.67 -16.90 5.96
N ILE A 404 -0.52 -17.38 7.20
CA ILE A 404 -1.64 -17.53 8.16
C ILE A 404 -2.40 -16.20 8.32
N GLY A 405 -1.67 -15.10 8.50
CA GLY A 405 -2.28 -13.77 8.64
C GLY A 405 -3.02 -13.28 7.39
N GLY A 406 -2.50 -13.60 6.21
CA GLY A 406 -3.10 -13.23 4.91
C GLY A 406 -4.45 -13.93 4.65
N LEU A 407 -4.61 -15.14 5.16
CA LEU A 407 -5.85 -15.93 5.00
C LEU A 407 -7.02 -15.46 5.89
N GLU A 408 -6.86 -14.39 6.63
CA GLU A 408 -7.98 -13.75 7.30
C GLU A 408 -8.99 -13.15 6.33
N LYS A 409 -8.53 -12.64 5.16
CA LYS A 409 -9.37 -12.09 4.09
C LYS A 409 -9.91 -13.17 3.13
N VAL A 410 -11.16 -12.95 2.63
CA VAL A 410 -11.71 -13.80 1.56
C VAL A 410 -11.25 -13.33 0.18
N GLY A 411 -11.13 -12.01 -0.05
CA GLY A 411 -10.82 -11.39 -1.33
C GLY A 411 -9.69 -10.36 -1.27
N GLY A 412 -9.73 -9.39 -2.18
CA GLY A 412 -8.74 -8.34 -2.34
C GLY A 412 -7.46 -8.84 -3.03
N PHE A 413 -6.32 -8.15 -2.80
CA PHE A 413 -5.04 -8.46 -3.46
C PHE A 413 -4.34 -9.73 -2.94
N SER A 414 -4.76 -10.33 -1.84
CA SER A 414 -4.00 -11.41 -1.16
C SER A 414 -4.86 -12.31 -0.27
N GLY A 415 -6.16 -12.39 -0.52
CA GLY A 415 -7.07 -13.22 0.26
C GLY A 415 -7.15 -14.65 -0.26
N LYS A 416 -8.06 -15.44 0.34
CA LYS A 416 -8.27 -16.85 0.00
C LYS A 416 -8.62 -17.06 -1.48
N ALA A 417 -9.43 -16.17 -2.06
CA ALA A 417 -9.80 -16.24 -3.48
C ALA A 417 -8.58 -16.12 -4.39
N VAL A 418 -7.67 -15.18 -4.10
CA VAL A 418 -6.43 -14.97 -4.88
C VAL A 418 -5.50 -16.16 -4.75
N THR A 419 -5.32 -16.70 -3.53
CA THR A 419 -4.48 -17.88 -3.29
C THR A 419 -4.95 -19.09 -4.11
N LEU A 420 -6.26 -19.33 -4.15
CA LEU A 420 -6.84 -20.43 -4.96
C LEU A 420 -6.74 -20.17 -6.46
N ALA A 421 -6.99 -18.92 -6.88
CA ALA A 421 -6.92 -18.53 -8.29
C ALA A 421 -5.50 -18.62 -8.85
N GLU A 422 -4.50 -18.14 -8.11
CA GLU A 422 -3.10 -18.19 -8.50
C GLU A 422 -2.63 -19.65 -8.69
N GLY A 423 -2.91 -20.50 -7.71
CA GLY A 423 -2.63 -21.93 -7.82
C GLY A 423 -3.32 -22.59 -9.01
N ALA A 424 -4.59 -22.24 -9.26
CA ALA A 424 -5.35 -22.77 -10.38
C ALA A 424 -4.81 -22.33 -11.74
N VAL A 425 -4.43 -21.05 -11.88
CA VAL A 425 -4.00 -20.46 -13.17
C VAL A 425 -2.57 -20.82 -13.49
N TYR A 426 -1.64 -20.72 -12.54
CA TYR A 426 -0.22 -20.92 -12.79
C TYR A 426 0.24 -22.37 -12.66
N SER A 427 -0.54 -23.20 -11.95
CA SER A 427 -0.10 -24.56 -11.58
C SER A 427 -1.16 -25.65 -11.87
N ASP A 428 -2.32 -25.25 -12.40
CA ASP A 428 -3.52 -26.10 -12.53
C ASP A 428 -3.94 -26.80 -11.21
N ASP A 429 -3.53 -26.23 -10.08
CA ASP A 429 -3.73 -26.77 -8.73
C ASP A 429 -4.11 -25.67 -7.73
N PRO A 430 -5.39 -25.46 -7.42
CA PRO A 430 -5.80 -24.50 -6.42
C PRO A 430 -5.20 -24.75 -5.04
N GLY A 431 -4.82 -26.01 -4.75
CA GLY A 431 -4.20 -26.43 -3.47
C GLY A 431 -2.69 -26.26 -3.41
N LYS A 432 -2.06 -25.66 -4.42
CA LYS A 432 -0.59 -25.51 -4.51
C LYS A 432 0.02 -24.85 -3.26
N TYR A 433 -0.65 -23.87 -2.68
CA TYR A 433 -0.19 -23.19 -1.46
C TYR A 433 0.18 -24.17 -0.32
N LYS A 434 -0.55 -25.31 -0.16
CA LYS A 434 -0.21 -26.33 0.85
C LYS A 434 1.13 -27.00 0.55
N LYS A 435 1.40 -27.26 -0.72
CA LYS A 435 2.70 -27.84 -1.16
C LYS A 435 3.84 -26.87 -0.90
N ASP A 436 3.64 -25.60 -1.18
CA ASP A 436 4.61 -24.54 -0.94
C ASP A 436 4.92 -24.37 0.56
N LEU A 437 3.87 -24.35 1.40
CA LEU A 437 4.04 -24.29 2.86
C LEU A 437 4.78 -25.53 3.40
N ALA A 438 4.51 -26.70 2.84
CA ALA A 438 5.25 -27.91 3.21
C ALA A 438 6.73 -27.84 2.82
N LEU A 439 7.06 -27.21 1.68
CA LEU A 439 8.46 -26.97 1.26
C LEU A 439 9.18 -26.00 2.21
N TYR A 440 8.51 -24.93 2.67
CA TYR A 440 9.07 -24.04 3.69
C TYR A 440 9.32 -24.78 5.01
N ALA A 441 8.36 -25.57 5.48
CA ALA A 441 8.45 -26.28 6.74
C ALA A 441 9.50 -27.41 6.72
N ALA A 442 9.78 -27.99 5.55
CA ALA A 442 10.76 -29.07 5.36
C ALA A 442 12.16 -28.54 5.01
N ALA A 443 12.35 -27.23 4.88
CA ALA A 443 13.61 -26.64 4.46
C ALA A 443 14.73 -26.90 5.47
N THR A 444 15.93 -27.15 4.95
CA THR A 444 17.15 -27.38 5.73
C THR A 444 18.25 -26.44 5.26
N PRO A 445 19.29 -26.19 6.07
CA PRO A 445 20.46 -25.45 5.62
C PRO A 445 21.06 -26.00 4.31
N ALA A 446 21.03 -27.30 4.14
CA ALA A 446 21.57 -27.97 2.94
C ALA A 446 20.71 -27.68 1.68
N SER A 447 19.39 -27.80 1.77
CA SER A 447 18.48 -27.51 0.64
C SER A 447 18.51 -26.03 0.25
N VAL A 448 18.49 -25.13 1.23
CA VAL A 448 18.57 -23.68 1.01
C VAL A 448 19.90 -23.29 0.37
N SER A 449 21.04 -23.84 0.88
CA SER A 449 22.36 -23.61 0.29
C SER A 449 22.47 -24.13 -1.13
N ALA A 450 21.87 -25.30 -1.42
CA ALA A 450 21.91 -25.89 -2.76
C ALA A 450 21.19 -25.00 -3.78
N ALA A 451 20.01 -24.53 -3.46
CA ALA A 451 19.24 -23.62 -4.31
C ALA A 451 19.96 -22.26 -4.50
N ALA A 452 20.48 -21.68 -3.40
CA ALA A 452 21.22 -20.43 -3.47
C ALA A 452 22.45 -20.53 -4.39
N ARG A 453 23.28 -21.57 -4.23
CA ARG A 453 24.46 -21.79 -5.08
C ARG A 453 24.10 -22.01 -6.54
N LYS A 454 23.06 -22.80 -6.80
CA LYS A 454 22.59 -23.10 -8.16
C LYS A 454 22.15 -21.83 -8.91
N TRP A 455 21.48 -20.92 -8.25
CA TRP A 455 20.82 -19.81 -8.92
C TRP A 455 21.53 -18.47 -8.74
N LEU A 456 22.06 -18.15 -7.57
CA LEU A 456 22.79 -16.90 -7.30
C LEU A 456 24.30 -17.02 -7.56
N GLY A 457 24.82 -18.21 -7.80
CA GLY A 457 26.19 -18.43 -8.24
C GLY A 457 26.43 -18.22 -9.75
N ARG A 458 25.38 -17.86 -10.51
CA ARG A 458 25.42 -17.57 -11.95
C ARG A 458 25.83 -16.11 -12.20
N PRO A 459 26.21 -15.75 -13.42
CA PRO A 459 26.48 -14.36 -13.78
C PRO A 459 25.33 -13.43 -13.37
N VAL A 460 25.69 -12.24 -12.88
CA VAL A 460 24.78 -11.28 -12.25
C VAL A 460 24.62 -10.01 -13.09
N PHE A 461 23.42 -9.46 -13.12
CA PHE A 461 23.19 -8.10 -13.59
C PHE A 461 23.38 -7.12 -12.42
N ARG A 462 24.43 -6.30 -12.51
CA ARG A 462 24.74 -5.22 -11.55
C ARG A 462 24.22 -3.89 -12.08
N LEU A 463 23.29 -3.27 -11.34
CA LEU A 463 22.83 -1.94 -11.65
C LEU A 463 23.20 -1.01 -10.49
N THR A 464 23.70 0.16 -10.83
CA THR A 464 23.95 1.25 -9.88
C THR A 464 23.15 2.47 -10.29
N VAL A 465 22.33 2.98 -9.39
CA VAL A 465 21.58 4.25 -9.60
C VAL A 465 22.11 5.27 -8.63
N SER A 466 22.73 6.33 -9.17
CA SER A 466 23.38 7.40 -8.39
C SER A 466 22.62 8.72 -8.50
N PRO A 467 22.72 9.61 -7.50
CA PRO A 467 22.18 10.97 -7.59
C PRO A 467 22.72 11.72 -8.82
N GLY A 468 21.83 12.33 -9.59
CA GLY A 468 22.18 13.09 -10.78
C GLY A 468 21.02 13.25 -11.75
N GLU A 469 21.25 13.99 -12.81
CA GLU A 469 20.25 14.11 -13.88
C GLU A 469 20.17 12.83 -14.72
N ARG A 470 18.95 12.44 -15.07
CA ARG A 470 18.70 11.29 -15.94
C ARG A 470 19.29 11.53 -17.34
N SER A 471 19.98 10.56 -17.87
CA SER A 471 20.50 10.62 -19.24
C SER A 471 19.37 10.43 -20.27
N ALA A 472 19.57 10.96 -21.48
CA ALA A 472 18.67 10.72 -22.61
C ALA A 472 18.56 9.21 -22.95
N GLN A 473 19.67 8.47 -22.76
CA GLN A 473 19.71 7.02 -22.98
C GLN A 473 18.87 6.26 -21.96
N ASP A 474 18.89 6.68 -20.68
CA ASP A 474 18.08 6.04 -19.63
C ASP A 474 16.58 6.34 -19.84
N ASN A 475 16.24 7.56 -20.23
CA ASN A 475 14.88 7.92 -20.61
C ASN A 475 14.39 7.12 -21.84
N ALA A 476 15.27 6.82 -22.79
CA ALA A 476 14.93 6.03 -23.98
C ALA A 476 14.60 4.57 -23.65
N LEU A 477 15.12 4.00 -22.55
CA LEU A 477 14.76 2.64 -22.09
C LEU A 477 13.28 2.50 -21.79
N ALA A 478 12.65 3.53 -21.28
CA ALA A 478 11.23 3.58 -21.01
C ALA A 478 10.36 3.73 -22.29
N GLY A 479 10.98 3.81 -23.47
CA GLY A 479 10.27 4.06 -24.71
C GLY A 479 9.67 5.48 -24.83
N ASN A 480 10.26 6.44 -24.11
CA ASN A 480 9.89 7.85 -24.17
C ASN A 480 10.67 8.55 -25.28
N ALA A 481 9.99 9.38 -26.07
CA ALA A 481 10.68 10.28 -26.99
C ALA A 481 11.55 11.29 -26.22
N PRO A 482 12.71 11.77 -26.77
CA PRO A 482 13.52 12.79 -26.13
C PRO A 482 12.68 14.00 -25.73
N SER A 483 12.93 14.52 -24.53
CA SER A 483 12.28 15.75 -24.07
C SER A 483 12.54 16.88 -25.07
N GLY A 484 11.48 17.42 -25.66
CA GLY A 484 11.55 18.46 -26.74
C GLY A 484 11.02 18.01 -28.09
N SER A 485 10.70 16.73 -28.31
CA SER A 485 9.86 16.40 -29.46
C SER A 485 8.44 16.89 -29.13
N ALA A 486 7.93 17.79 -29.97
CA ALA A 486 6.53 18.19 -29.92
C ALA A 486 5.69 16.93 -29.80
N THR A 487 4.77 16.90 -28.83
CA THR A 487 3.81 15.83 -28.64
C THR A 487 3.06 15.64 -29.94
N MET A 488 3.53 14.71 -30.79
CA MET A 488 2.75 14.29 -31.93
C MET A 488 1.55 13.55 -31.38
N HIS A 489 0.44 14.25 -31.25
CA HIS A 489 -0.83 13.59 -31.04
C HIS A 489 -1.05 12.67 -32.25
N PRO A 490 -1.28 11.36 -32.05
CA PRO A 490 -1.69 10.50 -33.14
C PRO A 490 -2.89 11.11 -33.85
N ALA A 491 -3.01 10.91 -35.16
CA ALA A 491 -4.09 11.48 -35.97
C ALA A 491 -5.51 11.15 -35.44
N HIS A 492 -5.63 10.18 -34.56
CA HIS A 492 -6.86 9.75 -33.89
C HIS A 492 -6.95 10.19 -32.42
N PHE A 493 -5.94 10.91 -31.88
CA PHE A 493 -6.00 11.44 -30.51
C PHE A 493 -7.04 12.56 -30.48
N ARG A 494 -8.02 12.42 -29.60
CA ARG A 494 -9.03 13.46 -29.39
C ARG A 494 -8.39 14.63 -28.65
N ASP A 495 -8.42 15.81 -29.24
CA ASP A 495 -8.21 17.06 -28.49
C ASP A 495 -9.30 17.16 -27.41
N PRO A 496 -8.95 17.16 -26.12
CA PRO A 496 -9.93 17.29 -25.06
C PRO A 496 -10.74 18.60 -25.11
N ASN A 497 -10.22 19.62 -25.80
CA ASN A 497 -10.90 20.88 -26.09
C ASN A 497 -11.59 20.89 -27.48
N GLY A 498 -11.47 19.80 -28.24
CA GLY A 498 -12.13 19.67 -29.53
C GLY A 498 -13.64 19.38 -29.43
N PRO A 499 -14.40 19.59 -30.51
CA PRO A 499 -15.84 19.30 -30.49
C PRO A 499 -16.06 17.80 -30.20
N ALA A 500 -17.02 17.49 -29.35
CA ALA A 500 -17.39 16.12 -29.02
C ALA A 500 -17.64 15.32 -30.33
N PRO A 501 -17.10 14.10 -30.47
CA PRO A 501 -17.45 13.26 -31.61
C PRO A 501 -18.97 13.10 -31.68
N LYS A 502 -19.53 13.20 -32.85
CA LYS A 502 -20.92 12.78 -33.04
C LYS A 502 -21.02 11.31 -32.71
N ALA A 503 -21.74 10.98 -31.66
CA ALA A 503 -22.01 9.61 -31.27
C ALA A 503 -22.68 8.92 -32.48
N GLY A 504 -22.00 7.95 -33.05
CA GLY A 504 -22.65 6.98 -33.91
C GLY A 504 -23.68 6.25 -33.04
N THR A 505 -24.93 6.23 -33.45
CA THR A 505 -25.97 5.52 -32.72
C THR A 505 -25.64 4.03 -32.82
N PRO A 506 -25.25 3.34 -31.73
CA PRO A 506 -25.14 1.89 -31.78
C PRO A 506 -26.54 1.32 -31.99
N PRO A 507 -26.70 0.15 -32.65
CA PRO A 507 -27.98 -0.54 -32.70
C PRO A 507 -28.43 -0.78 -31.25
N PRO A 508 -29.73 -0.60 -30.94
CA PRO A 508 -30.20 -0.84 -29.59
C PRO A 508 -29.93 -2.32 -29.23
N PRO A 509 -29.13 -2.60 -28.21
CA PRO A 509 -28.97 -3.94 -27.72
C PRO A 509 -30.33 -4.37 -27.12
N THR A 510 -30.62 -5.67 -27.21
CA THR A 510 -31.63 -6.29 -26.34
C THR A 510 -31.05 -6.23 -24.93
N LYS A 511 -31.27 -5.10 -24.22
CA LYS A 511 -30.67 -4.89 -22.91
C LYS A 511 -31.13 -5.94 -21.92
N VAL A 512 -30.20 -6.76 -21.46
CA VAL A 512 -30.40 -7.55 -20.26
C VAL A 512 -30.45 -6.57 -19.09
N ALA A 513 -31.57 -6.57 -18.35
CA ALA A 513 -31.70 -5.67 -17.21
C ALA A 513 -30.78 -6.10 -16.07
N GLU A 514 -30.15 -5.12 -15.45
CA GLU A 514 -29.37 -5.35 -14.24
C GLU A 514 -30.26 -5.98 -13.14
N PRO A 515 -29.81 -7.08 -12.49
CA PRO A 515 -30.58 -7.69 -11.41
C PRO A 515 -30.69 -6.71 -10.22
N PRO A 516 -31.82 -6.69 -9.50
CA PRO A 516 -31.94 -5.89 -8.29
C PRO A 516 -30.95 -6.39 -7.22
N ILE A 517 -30.56 -5.49 -6.31
CA ILE A 517 -29.84 -5.88 -5.09
C ILE A 517 -30.86 -6.50 -4.14
N GLU A 518 -30.61 -7.72 -3.68
CA GLU A 518 -31.42 -8.33 -2.63
C GLU A 518 -31.21 -7.60 -1.29
N PRO A 519 -32.17 -7.62 -0.37
CA PRO A 519 -32.04 -6.96 0.94
C PRO A 519 -30.79 -7.45 1.69
N VAL A 520 -29.91 -6.53 2.03
CA VAL A 520 -28.73 -6.76 2.88
C VAL A 520 -29.07 -6.35 4.31
N LYS A 521 -28.74 -7.22 5.27
CA LYS A 521 -28.90 -6.87 6.70
C LYS A 521 -27.91 -5.78 7.08
N ASP A 522 -28.38 -4.85 7.90
CA ASP A 522 -27.50 -3.84 8.48
C ASP A 522 -26.34 -4.49 9.26
N LEU A 523 -25.23 -3.80 9.32
CA LEU A 523 -24.05 -4.27 10.07
C LEU A 523 -24.38 -4.60 11.52
N VAL A 524 -24.08 -5.82 11.93
CA VAL A 524 -23.98 -6.20 13.35
C VAL A 524 -22.50 -6.06 13.72
N PHE A 525 -22.15 -4.96 14.36
CA PHE A 525 -20.77 -4.76 14.82
C PHE A 525 -20.47 -5.77 15.95
N PRO A 526 -19.30 -6.45 15.94
CA PRO A 526 -18.95 -7.41 16.96
C PRO A 526 -18.94 -6.79 18.36
N PRO A 527 -19.35 -7.56 19.40
CA PRO A 527 -19.37 -7.06 20.77
C PRO A 527 -18.00 -6.56 21.22
N VAL A 528 -17.97 -5.40 21.89
CA VAL A 528 -16.78 -4.82 22.49
C VAL A 528 -16.83 -5.05 24.01
N GLU A 529 -15.83 -5.76 24.53
CA GLU A 529 -15.65 -6.02 25.94
C GLU A 529 -14.62 -5.06 26.53
N ARG A 530 -14.82 -4.61 27.76
CA ARG A 530 -13.93 -3.68 28.45
C ARG A 530 -13.52 -4.20 29.82
N ALA A 531 -12.23 -4.02 30.13
CA ALA A 531 -11.65 -4.34 31.45
C ALA A 531 -10.64 -3.27 31.85
N LYS A 532 -10.09 -3.39 33.04
CA LYS A 532 -8.95 -2.61 33.52
C LYS A 532 -7.94 -3.52 34.20
N LEU A 533 -6.67 -3.19 33.98
CA LEU A 533 -5.58 -3.79 34.75
C LEU A 533 -5.50 -3.17 36.16
N SER A 534 -4.77 -3.82 37.06
CA SER A 534 -4.60 -3.37 38.45
C SER A 534 -3.99 -1.95 38.57
N ASN A 535 -3.19 -1.52 37.60
CA ASN A 535 -2.64 -0.17 37.52
C ASN A 535 -3.57 0.86 36.87
N GLY A 536 -4.79 0.47 36.51
CA GLY A 536 -5.81 1.35 35.91
C GLY A 536 -5.79 1.45 34.37
N MET A 537 -4.85 0.83 33.65
CA MET A 537 -4.85 0.78 32.20
C MET A 537 -6.14 0.16 31.68
N SER A 538 -6.78 0.81 30.71
CA SER A 538 -7.99 0.30 30.06
C SER A 538 -7.64 -0.77 29.03
N VAL A 539 -8.45 -1.83 28.97
CA VAL A 539 -8.40 -2.89 27.96
C VAL A 539 -9.71 -2.90 27.21
N VAL A 540 -9.65 -2.86 25.88
CA VAL A 540 -10.78 -2.91 24.94
C VAL A 540 -10.58 -4.09 24.03
N PHE A 541 -11.51 -5.01 24.00
CA PHE A 541 -11.38 -6.29 23.30
C PHE A 541 -12.61 -6.58 22.43
N SER A 542 -12.38 -7.15 21.25
CA SER A 542 -13.43 -7.76 20.43
C SER A 542 -12.92 -9.05 19.80
N ARG A 543 -13.67 -10.13 19.90
CA ARG A 543 -13.25 -11.45 19.43
C ARG A 543 -13.42 -11.62 17.92
N ARG A 544 -12.36 -12.13 17.23
CA ARG A 544 -12.40 -12.58 15.85
C ARG A 544 -11.50 -13.82 15.67
N ALA A 545 -12.10 -15.00 15.58
CA ALA A 545 -11.37 -16.28 15.61
C ALA A 545 -11.39 -16.99 14.24
N THR A 546 -11.05 -16.27 13.17
CA THR A 546 -11.04 -16.82 11.79
C THR A 546 -9.70 -17.49 11.44
N VAL A 547 -8.63 -17.03 12.05
CA VAL A 547 -7.28 -17.58 11.95
C VAL A 547 -6.64 -17.57 13.34
N PRO A 548 -5.66 -18.46 13.64
CA PRO A 548 -5.08 -18.57 14.99
C PRO A 548 -4.09 -17.42 15.29
N VAL A 549 -4.59 -16.20 15.21
CA VAL A 549 -3.82 -14.96 15.37
C VAL A 549 -4.48 -14.06 16.41
N VAL A 550 -3.67 -13.37 17.19
CA VAL A 550 -4.11 -12.29 18.10
C VAL A 550 -3.34 -11.02 17.76
N LYS A 551 -4.07 -9.93 17.60
CA LYS A 551 -3.51 -8.59 17.38
C LYS A 551 -3.77 -7.73 18.61
N VAL A 552 -2.74 -7.06 19.09
CA VAL A 552 -2.79 -6.15 20.23
C VAL A 552 -2.19 -4.81 19.84
N SER A 553 -2.77 -3.71 20.29
CA SER A 553 -2.19 -2.37 20.15
C SER A 553 -2.24 -1.65 21.48
N VAL A 554 -1.11 -1.13 21.93
CA VAL A 554 -1.04 -0.19 23.05
C VAL A 554 -0.99 1.21 22.45
N ALA A 555 -2.07 1.95 22.61
CA ALA A 555 -2.25 3.30 22.07
C ALA A 555 -2.05 4.35 23.17
N PHE A 556 -1.22 5.35 22.87
CA PHE A 556 -0.92 6.49 23.73
C PHE A 556 -1.47 7.78 23.11
N ASP A 557 -2.07 8.66 23.92
CA ASP A 557 -2.47 10.01 23.48
C ASP A 557 -1.23 10.90 23.34
N ALA A 558 -0.47 10.66 22.28
CA ALA A 558 0.78 11.34 21.92
C ALA A 558 0.76 11.73 20.43
N GLY A 559 1.45 10.97 19.57
CA GLY A 559 1.56 11.21 18.12
C GLY A 559 2.49 12.35 17.76
N ASN A 560 2.53 12.69 16.47
CA ASN A 560 3.41 13.75 15.97
C ASN A 560 3.02 15.15 16.52
N ALA A 561 1.75 15.35 16.88
CA ALA A 561 1.29 16.59 17.51
C ALA A 561 1.84 16.82 18.93
N ALA A 562 2.44 15.80 19.55
CA ALA A 562 3.09 15.89 20.84
C ALA A 562 4.56 16.38 20.77
N ASP A 563 5.09 16.57 19.56
CA ASP A 563 6.48 16.98 19.35
C ASP A 563 6.78 18.38 19.91
N ASN A 564 7.98 18.51 20.43
CA ASN A 564 8.53 19.82 20.73
C ASN A 564 8.73 20.61 19.42
N ARG A 565 8.16 21.81 19.33
CA ARG A 565 8.20 22.64 18.12
C ARG A 565 9.63 22.99 17.65
N GLN A 566 10.60 22.99 18.54
CA GLN A 566 12.03 23.24 18.22
C GLN A 566 12.78 21.97 17.81
N LYS A 567 12.17 20.77 18.04
CA LYS A 567 12.79 19.47 17.81
C LYS A 567 11.81 18.52 17.12
N LEU A 568 11.20 19.00 16.02
CA LEU A 568 10.24 18.20 15.24
C LEU A 568 10.91 16.94 14.71
N GLY A 569 10.31 15.79 14.96
CA GLY A 569 10.81 14.46 14.68
C GLY A 569 11.19 13.67 15.95
N THR A 570 11.10 14.29 17.16
CA THR A 570 11.33 13.58 18.42
C THR A 570 10.39 12.40 18.59
N ALA A 571 9.08 12.58 18.36
CA ALA A 571 8.08 11.51 18.43
C ALA A 571 8.43 10.35 17.47
N ALA A 572 8.73 10.68 16.21
CA ALA A 572 9.08 9.68 15.21
C ALA A 572 10.37 8.93 15.55
N LEU A 573 11.41 9.63 16.00
CA LEU A 573 12.67 9.01 16.38
C LEU A 573 12.53 8.16 17.66
N THR A 574 11.77 8.61 18.66
CA THR A 574 11.47 7.82 19.87
C THR A 574 10.75 6.53 19.49
N THR A 575 9.72 6.62 18.66
CA THR A 575 8.93 5.46 18.22
C THR A 575 9.78 4.46 17.44
N ALA A 576 10.63 4.95 16.53
CA ALA A 576 11.52 4.11 15.75
C ALA A 576 12.62 3.42 16.58
N LEU A 577 12.95 3.95 17.76
CA LEU A 577 13.98 3.38 18.64
C LEU A 577 13.46 2.33 19.61
N LEU A 578 12.16 2.13 19.72
CA LEU A 578 11.59 1.22 20.72
C LEU A 578 12.06 -0.23 20.56
N ASP A 579 12.13 -0.72 19.33
CA ASP A 579 12.57 -2.08 19.00
C ASP A 579 14.06 -2.18 18.64
N GLU A 580 14.81 -1.09 18.81
CA GLU A 580 16.25 -1.06 18.57
C GLU A 580 17.11 -1.33 19.82
N GLY A 581 16.50 -1.80 20.86
CA GLY A 581 17.13 -2.28 22.07
C GLY A 581 16.34 -1.93 23.33
N THR A 582 16.34 -2.88 24.26
CA THR A 582 15.80 -2.73 25.61
C THR A 582 16.93 -2.83 26.62
N THR A 583 16.62 -2.67 27.91
CA THR A 583 17.60 -2.89 28.98
C THR A 583 18.09 -4.35 29.06
N SER A 584 17.40 -5.30 28.41
CA SER A 584 17.71 -6.72 28.46
C SER A 584 18.09 -7.35 27.11
N ARG A 585 17.82 -6.68 26.00
CA ARG A 585 18.02 -7.17 24.61
C ARG A 585 18.62 -6.09 23.72
N ASN A 586 19.51 -6.47 22.83
CA ASN A 586 19.90 -5.61 21.71
C ASN A 586 18.90 -5.76 20.54
N SER A 587 19.05 -4.92 19.51
CA SER A 587 18.15 -4.87 18.35
C SER A 587 18.12 -6.18 17.55
N VAL A 588 19.26 -6.86 17.40
CA VAL A 588 19.35 -8.15 16.71
C VAL A 588 18.58 -9.22 17.47
N GLN A 589 18.77 -9.29 18.79
CA GLN A 589 18.04 -10.24 19.66
C GLN A 589 16.53 -10.02 19.64
N ILE A 590 16.07 -8.76 19.56
CA ILE A 590 14.64 -8.44 19.42
C ILE A 590 14.13 -8.96 18.06
N SER A 591 14.85 -8.70 16.97
CA SER A 591 14.46 -9.15 15.64
C SER A 591 14.40 -10.69 15.56
N GLU A 592 15.45 -11.37 16.05
CA GLU A 592 15.50 -12.83 16.09
C GLU A 592 14.36 -13.44 16.93
N GLU A 593 14.02 -12.84 18.07
CA GLU A 593 12.94 -13.33 18.93
C GLU A 593 11.58 -13.14 18.25
N GLN A 594 11.32 -12.00 17.60
CA GLN A 594 10.13 -11.81 16.77
C GLN A 594 10.04 -12.86 15.66
N GLU A 595 11.14 -13.11 14.97
CA GLU A 595 11.19 -14.06 13.86
C GLU A 595 10.95 -15.51 14.32
N ARG A 596 11.54 -15.94 15.44
CA ARG A 596 11.31 -17.28 16.02
C ARG A 596 9.87 -17.47 16.49
N LEU A 597 9.24 -16.42 17.02
CA LEU A 597 7.84 -16.45 17.45
C LEU A 597 6.84 -16.33 16.29
N GLY A 598 7.28 -16.01 15.06
CA GLY A 598 6.39 -15.63 13.98
C GLY A 598 5.57 -14.39 14.33
N ALA A 599 6.10 -13.54 15.19
CA ALA A 599 5.47 -12.32 15.64
C ALA A 599 5.94 -11.11 14.84
N GLY A 600 5.15 -10.05 14.84
CA GLY A 600 5.52 -8.75 14.32
C GLY A 600 5.17 -7.65 15.30
N ILE A 601 6.16 -6.94 15.81
CA ILE A 601 5.95 -5.74 16.62
C ILE A 601 6.26 -4.52 15.75
N SER A 602 5.43 -3.51 15.83
CA SER A 602 5.61 -2.27 15.09
C SER A 602 5.10 -1.08 15.87
N ALA A 603 5.88 -0.01 15.87
CA ALA A 603 5.49 1.24 16.48
C ALA A 603 5.27 2.31 15.40
N ALA A 604 4.22 3.11 15.51
CA ALA A 604 3.85 4.12 14.54
C ALA A 604 3.16 5.31 15.21
N ASN A 605 3.39 6.50 14.64
CA ASN A 605 2.67 7.71 15.02
C ASN A 605 1.62 8.06 13.96
N SER A 606 0.43 8.41 14.42
CA SER A 606 -0.48 9.28 13.69
C SER A 606 -0.26 10.72 14.12
N MET A 607 -1.08 11.63 13.64
CA MET A 607 -1.06 13.01 14.14
C MET A 607 -1.35 13.05 15.66
N ASP A 608 -2.31 12.25 16.13
CA ASP A 608 -2.86 12.35 17.49
C ASP A 608 -2.43 11.25 18.45
N ALA A 609 -1.96 10.11 17.96
CA ALA A 609 -1.65 8.94 18.78
C ALA A 609 -0.35 8.27 18.38
N THR A 610 0.36 7.71 19.38
CA THR A 610 1.46 6.77 19.20
C THR A 610 0.91 5.37 19.49
N ASN A 611 1.10 4.44 18.57
CA ASN A 611 0.60 3.06 18.68
C ASN A 611 1.76 2.09 18.60
N VAL A 612 1.83 1.15 19.54
CA VAL A 612 2.75 0.00 19.48
C VAL A 612 1.92 -1.25 19.30
N GLY A 613 1.97 -1.81 18.10
CA GLY A 613 1.16 -2.94 17.69
C GLY A 613 1.94 -4.26 17.77
N LEU A 614 1.25 -5.33 18.11
CA LEU A 614 1.70 -6.70 18.08
C LEU A 614 0.77 -7.53 17.18
N TYR A 615 1.35 -8.25 16.24
CA TYR A 615 0.77 -9.40 15.59
C TYR A 615 1.40 -10.66 16.22
N ALA A 616 0.62 -11.60 16.69
CA ALA A 616 1.12 -12.82 17.30
C ALA A 616 0.32 -14.05 16.86
N LEU A 617 1.02 -15.13 16.55
CA LEU A 617 0.41 -16.44 16.48
C LEU A 617 -0.12 -16.84 17.88
N LYS A 618 -1.35 -17.35 17.96
CA LYS A 618 -2.01 -17.70 19.23
C LYS A 618 -1.14 -18.59 20.14
N PRO A 619 -0.47 -19.66 19.64
CA PRO A 619 0.39 -20.50 20.48
C PRO A 619 1.57 -19.76 21.11
N ASN A 620 2.04 -18.66 20.48
CA ASN A 620 3.18 -17.88 20.92
C ASN A 620 2.80 -16.58 21.64
N LEU A 621 1.51 -16.38 21.97
CA LEU A 621 0.96 -15.11 22.44
C LEU A 621 1.62 -14.61 23.74
N ASP A 622 1.82 -15.47 24.77
CA ASP A 622 2.41 -15.03 26.05
C ASP A 622 3.86 -14.55 25.88
N ALA A 623 4.67 -15.28 25.09
CA ALA A 623 6.04 -14.88 24.79
C ALA A 623 6.07 -13.55 23.99
N SER A 624 5.22 -13.42 22.98
CA SER A 624 5.10 -12.23 22.16
C SER A 624 4.65 -11.00 22.95
N LEU A 625 3.71 -11.16 23.90
CA LEU A 625 3.31 -10.10 24.83
C LEU A 625 4.44 -9.71 25.80
N GLY A 626 5.29 -10.66 26.18
CA GLY A 626 6.49 -10.39 26.98
C GLY A 626 7.47 -9.51 26.24
N LEU A 627 7.71 -9.77 24.97
CA LEU A 627 8.57 -8.94 24.11
C LEU A 627 7.97 -7.55 23.86
N LEU A 628 6.66 -7.47 23.58
CA LEU A 628 5.95 -6.19 23.44
C LEU A 628 6.09 -5.32 24.69
N ALA A 629 5.89 -5.91 25.87
CA ALA A 629 5.98 -5.19 27.13
C ALA A 629 7.41 -4.70 27.43
N ASP A 630 8.44 -5.49 27.10
CA ASP A 630 9.85 -5.09 27.26
C ASP A 630 10.18 -3.90 26.36
N ILE A 631 9.79 -3.97 25.09
CA ILE A 631 9.99 -2.90 24.10
C ILE A 631 9.32 -1.58 24.53
N ILE A 632 8.10 -1.65 25.06
CA ILE A 632 7.35 -0.45 25.48
C ILE A 632 7.90 0.13 26.78
N ARG A 633 8.21 -0.72 27.76
CA ARG A 633 8.50 -0.30 29.12
C ARG A 633 9.96 0.03 29.36
N ASN A 634 10.88 -0.61 28.65
CA ASN A 634 12.30 -0.64 28.94
C ASN A 634 13.20 -0.26 27.77
N PRO A 635 12.84 0.68 26.88
CA PRO A 635 13.69 1.03 25.75
C PRO A 635 15.05 1.58 26.22
N ALA A 636 16.15 1.09 25.65
CA ALA A 636 17.49 1.47 26.06
C ALA A 636 17.90 2.85 25.56
N PHE A 637 17.39 3.27 24.41
CA PHE A 637 17.84 4.45 23.67
C PHE A 637 19.38 4.50 23.60
N ASP A 638 19.99 3.37 23.17
CA ASP A 638 21.44 3.28 23.04
C ASP A 638 21.97 4.42 22.15
N PRO A 639 22.99 5.17 22.58
CA PRO A 639 23.52 6.27 21.78
C PRO A 639 23.95 5.89 20.37
N LYS A 640 24.42 4.65 20.16
CA LYS A 640 24.79 4.16 18.83
C LYS A 640 23.55 3.99 17.93
N GLU A 641 22.46 3.48 18.48
CA GLU A 641 21.19 3.30 17.77
C GLU A 641 20.51 4.65 17.53
N VAL A 642 20.58 5.57 18.48
CA VAL A 642 20.09 6.94 18.31
C VAL A 642 20.77 7.63 17.12
N GLU A 643 22.09 7.59 17.03
CA GLU A 643 22.80 8.22 15.90
C GLU A 643 22.57 7.46 14.59
N ARG A 644 22.40 6.20 14.70
CA ARG A 644 22.03 5.31 13.62
C ARG A 644 20.69 5.72 13.02
N LEU A 645 19.61 5.75 13.76
CA LEU A 645 18.27 6.12 13.30
C LEU A 645 18.14 7.62 12.95
N ARG A 646 18.90 8.50 13.62
CA ARG A 646 19.00 9.89 13.22
C ARG A 646 19.48 10.03 11.76
N SER A 647 20.55 9.33 11.43
CA SER A 647 21.10 9.34 10.06
C SER A 647 20.11 8.87 9.02
N GLN A 648 19.31 7.82 9.36
CA GLN A 648 18.26 7.32 8.47
C GLN A 648 17.11 8.29 8.30
N MET A 649 16.66 8.87 9.41
CA MET A 649 15.59 9.85 9.34
C MET A 649 15.99 11.06 8.51
N LEU A 650 17.26 11.50 8.61
CA LEU A 650 17.80 12.54 7.75
C LEU A 650 17.84 12.10 6.27
N THR A 651 18.24 10.88 5.99
CA THR A 651 18.19 10.33 4.62
C THR A 651 16.76 10.22 4.11
N ARG A 652 15.82 9.81 4.97
CA ARG A 652 14.38 9.79 4.64
C ARG A 652 13.87 11.20 4.31
N ILE A 653 14.21 12.21 5.13
CA ILE A 653 13.83 13.61 4.86
C ILE A 653 14.42 14.07 3.52
N ALA A 654 15.68 13.73 3.24
CA ALA A 654 16.29 14.03 1.95
C ALA A 654 15.55 13.34 0.78
N SER A 655 15.13 12.08 0.95
CA SER A 655 14.30 11.38 -0.04
C SER A 655 12.92 12.01 -0.21
N GLU A 656 12.26 12.42 0.87
CA GLU A 656 10.97 13.13 0.82
C GLU A 656 11.09 14.45 0.01
N LYS A 657 12.24 15.12 0.06
CA LYS A 657 12.53 16.33 -0.71
C LYS A 657 12.74 16.06 -2.22
N THR A 658 12.79 14.82 -2.67
CA THR A 658 12.83 14.45 -4.09
C THR A 658 11.48 13.99 -4.65
N GLN A 659 10.52 13.69 -3.78
CA GLN A 659 9.20 13.15 -4.14
C GLN A 659 8.15 14.26 -4.21
N PRO A 660 7.46 14.46 -5.35
CA PRO A 660 6.54 15.60 -5.50
C PRO A 660 5.42 15.67 -4.45
N MET A 661 4.79 14.54 -4.14
CA MET A 661 3.72 14.49 -3.12
C MET A 661 4.28 14.76 -1.72
N ALA A 662 5.42 14.19 -1.37
CA ALA A 662 6.03 14.39 -0.05
C ALA A 662 6.47 15.85 0.14
N ILE A 663 7.01 16.49 -0.90
CA ILE A 663 7.30 17.93 -0.91
C ILE A 663 6.03 18.73 -0.55
N ALA A 664 4.93 18.46 -1.24
CA ALA A 664 3.67 19.16 -0.99
C ALA A 664 3.13 18.90 0.43
N GLN A 665 3.23 17.66 0.93
CA GLN A 665 2.85 17.28 2.29
C GLN A 665 3.74 17.88 3.38
N ARG A 666 4.97 18.23 3.07
CA ARG A 666 5.84 18.97 3.99
C ARG A 666 5.49 20.45 4.05
N MET A 667 5.11 21.03 2.91
CA MET A 667 4.89 22.48 2.75
C MET A 667 3.51 22.94 3.22
N LEU A 668 2.45 22.19 2.90
CA LEU A 668 1.07 22.64 3.08
C LEU A 668 0.63 22.77 4.54
N PRO A 669 0.88 21.83 5.48
CA PRO A 669 0.33 21.87 6.84
C PRO A 669 0.73 23.09 7.65
N PRO A 670 2.01 23.52 7.68
CA PRO A 670 2.40 24.76 8.35
C PRO A 670 1.70 26.01 7.80
N MET A 671 1.34 25.99 6.50
CA MET A 671 0.60 27.08 5.88
C MET A 671 -0.88 27.09 6.28
N LEU A 672 -1.48 25.91 6.52
CA LEU A 672 -2.87 25.76 6.94
C LEU A 672 -3.06 26.09 8.42
N TYR A 673 -2.33 25.41 9.30
CA TYR A 673 -2.50 25.48 10.75
C TYR A 673 -1.67 26.58 11.42
N GLY A 674 -0.61 27.03 10.75
CA GLY A 674 0.42 27.89 11.36
C GLY A 674 1.49 27.09 12.12
N GLN A 675 2.71 27.61 12.13
CA GLN A 675 3.87 26.91 12.71
C GLN A 675 3.76 26.64 14.22
N ALA A 676 2.98 27.42 14.96
CA ALA A 676 2.78 27.26 16.41
C ALA A 676 1.74 26.18 16.75
N HIS A 677 0.87 25.79 15.80
CA HIS A 677 -0.19 24.82 16.04
C HIS A 677 0.36 23.38 16.06
N PRO A 678 -0.09 22.47 16.94
CA PRO A 678 0.35 21.07 16.97
C PRO A 678 0.28 20.34 15.62
N TYR A 679 -0.68 20.66 14.75
CA TYR A 679 -0.79 20.10 13.39
C TYR A 679 -0.04 20.91 12.32
N GLY A 680 0.56 22.03 12.64
CA GLY A 680 1.39 22.81 11.71
C GLY A 680 2.77 22.21 11.50
N ILE A 681 2.83 20.93 11.21
CA ILE A 681 4.02 20.09 11.02
C ILE A 681 3.91 19.32 9.71
N PRO A 682 5.03 18.89 9.11
CA PRO A 682 4.98 18.06 7.92
C PRO A 682 4.05 16.82 8.10
N PHE A 683 3.13 16.60 7.18
CA PHE A 683 2.25 15.43 7.22
C PHE A 683 3.00 14.12 6.98
N THR A 684 4.23 14.16 6.48
CA THR A 684 5.10 12.99 6.34
C THR A 684 5.48 12.38 7.69
N GLY A 685 5.34 13.13 8.79
CA GLY A 685 5.63 12.67 10.13
C GLY A 685 7.12 12.53 10.47
N SER A 686 8.02 12.80 9.52
CA SER A 686 9.48 12.66 9.70
C SER A 686 10.12 13.82 10.48
N GLY A 687 9.35 14.88 10.76
CA GLY A 687 9.85 16.10 11.38
C GLY A 687 10.62 16.99 10.40
N THR A 688 11.54 17.78 10.94
CA THR A 688 12.42 18.67 10.16
C THR A 688 13.87 18.25 10.29
N GLU A 689 14.70 18.60 9.30
CA GLU A 689 16.13 18.27 9.31
C GLU A 689 16.84 18.90 10.51
N SER A 690 16.58 20.19 10.79
CA SER A 690 17.12 20.89 11.96
C SER A 690 16.60 20.28 13.27
N GLY A 691 15.32 19.97 13.35
CA GLY A 691 14.71 19.32 14.51
C GLY A 691 15.36 17.98 14.83
N VAL A 692 15.44 17.08 13.83
CA VAL A 692 16.04 15.74 13.96
C VAL A 692 17.53 15.83 14.36
N LYS A 693 18.28 16.78 13.80
CA LYS A 693 19.68 17.05 14.19
C LYS A 693 19.81 17.49 15.65
N ALA A 694 18.84 18.25 16.16
CA ALA A 694 18.86 18.81 17.51
C ALA A 694 18.37 17.85 18.60
N VAL A 695 17.66 16.76 18.26
CA VAL A 695 17.17 15.77 19.24
C VAL A 695 18.34 15.12 19.96
N THR A 696 18.28 15.06 21.29
CA THR A 696 19.23 14.36 22.14
C THR A 696 18.62 13.10 22.73
N ARG A 697 19.45 12.18 23.24
CA ARG A 697 18.96 11.02 23.99
C ARG A 697 18.05 11.44 25.16
N ALA A 698 18.38 12.52 25.84
CA ALA A 698 17.57 13.03 26.96
C ALA A 698 16.16 13.46 26.48
N ASP A 699 16.04 14.03 25.27
CA ASP A 699 14.73 14.38 24.70
C ASP A 699 13.89 13.14 24.41
N LEU A 700 14.51 12.04 23.94
CA LEU A 700 13.84 10.77 23.67
C LEU A 700 13.31 10.13 24.96
N VAL A 701 14.14 10.07 26.00
CA VAL A 701 13.73 9.60 27.34
C VAL A 701 12.62 10.48 27.89
N ALA A 702 12.75 11.80 27.80
CA ALA A 702 11.73 12.74 28.27
C ALA A 702 10.41 12.59 27.49
N PHE A 703 10.45 12.36 26.18
CA PHE A 703 9.25 12.08 25.40
C PHE A 703 8.59 10.78 25.82
N HIS A 704 9.36 9.70 25.97
CA HIS A 704 8.86 8.41 26.44
C HIS A 704 8.20 8.56 27.81
N ASP A 705 8.89 9.13 28.81
CA ASP A 705 8.38 9.25 30.18
C ASP A 705 7.16 10.18 30.29
N THR A 706 7.05 11.16 29.38
CA THR A 706 5.95 12.14 29.36
C THR A 706 4.70 11.55 28.71
N TRP A 707 4.86 10.75 27.65
CA TRP A 707 3.76 10.36 26.80
C TRP A 707 3.47 8.84 26.77
N MET A 708 4.53 7.99 26.85
CA MET A 708 4.39 6.53 26.77
C MET A 708 4.34 5.91 28.18
N ARG A 709 3.23 6.09 28.84
CA ARG A 709 3.03 5.80 30.27
C ARG A 709 1.67 5.13 30.52
N PRO A 710 1.50 4.32 31.59
CA PRO A 710 0.28 3.54 31.80
C PRO A 710 -0.98 4.38 31.99
N ASP A 711 -0.88 5.56 32.59
CA ASP A 711 -2.01 6.49 32.79
C ASP A 711 -2.32 7.35 31.54
N ASN A 712 -1.66 7.10 30.43
CA ASN A 712 -1.88 7.68 29.11
C ASN A 712 -2.14 6.62 28.03
N ALA A 713 -2.26 5.35 28.42
CA ALA A 713 -2.34 4.21 27.52
C ALA A 713 -3.71 3.53 27.56
N THR A 714 -4.14 3.02 26.43
CA THR A 714 -5.24 2.08 26.29
C THR A 714 -4.76 0.88 25.48
N ILE A 715 -5.04 -0.33 25.96
CA ILE A 715 -4.74 -1.58 25.24
C ILE A 715 -5.98 -1.97 24.44
N PHE A 716 -5.81 -2.17 23.15
CA PHE A 716 -6.81 -2.72 22.24
C PHE A 716 -6.37 -4.10 21.81
N ALA A 717 -7.30 -5.05 21.73
CA ALA A 717 -6.97 -6.39 21.27
C ALA A 717 -8.13 -7.02 20.49
N THR A 718 -7.78 -7.87 19.53
CA THR A 718 -8.71 -8.67 18.75
C THR A 718 -8.02 -9.94 18.25
N GLY A 719 -8.79 -10.98 17.94
CA GLY A 719 -8.24 -12.21 17.38
C GLY A 719 -8.84 -13.47 17.99
N ASP A 720 -8.14 -14.59 17.80
CA ASP A 720 -8.54 -15.90 18.32
C ASP A 720 -8.14 -16.09 19.78
N THR A 721 -8.80 -15.34 20.66
CA THR A 721 -8.71 -15.47 22.11
C THR A 721 -10.00 -14.98 22.75
N THR A 722 -10.10 -15.03 24.07
CA THR A 722 -11.16 -14.41 24.84
C THR A 722 -10.58 -13.37 25.80
N LEU A 723 -11.38 -12.41 26.27
CA LEU A 723 -10.92 -11.45 27.26
C LEU A 723 -10.47 -12.15 28.56
N ALA A 724 -11.14 -13.24 28.94
CA ALA A 724 -10.80 -14.06 30.13
C ALA A 724 -9.42 -14.73 29.99
N GLU A 725 -9.02 -15.17 28.77
CA GLU A 725 -7.69 -15.73 28.50
C GLU A 725 -6.63 -14.64 28.43
N LEU A 726 -6.95 -13.50 27.79
CA LEU A 726 -6.02 -12.42 27.51
C LEU A 726 -5.69 -11.58 28.76
N LEU A 727 -6.68 -11.28 29.59
CA LEU A 727 -6.54 -10.36 30.73
C LEU A 727 -5.45 -10.78 31.71
N PRO A 728 -5.32 -12.06 32.16
CA PRO A 728 -4.22 -12.48 33.01
C PRO A 728 -2.83 -12.33 32.35
N LEU A 729 -2.74 -12.52 31.04
CA LEU A 729 -1.48 -12.33 30.31
C LEU A 729 -1.08 -10.85 30.28
N LEU A 730 -2.04 -9.96 30.03
CA LEU A 730 -1.81 -8.51 30.07
C LEU A 730 -1.47 -8.04 31.47
N GLU A 731 -2.17 -8.53 32.49
CA GLU A 731 -1.89 -8.24 33.91
C GLU A 731 -0.46 -8.62 34.29
N LYS A 732 -0.02 -9.82 33.87
CA LYS A 732 1.35 -10.32 34.09
C LYS A 732 2.42 -9.42 33.47
N ARG A 733 2.10 -8.76 32.37
CA ARG A 733 3.08 -7.96 31.55
C ARG A 733 3.02 -6.47 31.82
N PHE A 734 1.87 -5.94 32.18
CA PHE A 734 1.65 -4.51 32.33
C PHE A 734 1.09 -4.09 33.70
N GLY A 735 0.51 -4.99 34.50
CA GLY A 735 -0.19 -4.63 35.74
C GLY A 735 0.67 -3.95 36.80
N ASP A 736 1.96 -4.26 36.83
CA ASP A 736 2.94 -3.65 37.75
C ASP A 736 3.57 -2.36 37.21
N TRP A 737 3.25 -1.98 35.97
CA TRP A 737 3.83 -0.80 35.33
C TRP A 737 3.31 0.49 35.94
N LYS A 738 4.23 1.26 36.53
CA LYS A 738 3.92 2.51 37.24
C LYS A 738 4.20 3.73 36.35
N ALA A 739 3.34 4.74 36.46
CA ALA A 739 3.56 6.00 35.81
C ALA A 739 4.84 6.66 36.32
N PRO A 740 5.70 7.22 35.44
CA PRO A 740 6.84 8.03 35.84
C PRO A 740 6.44 9.23 36.70
N ALA A 741 7.36 9.69 37.56
CA ALA A 741 7.11 10.84 38.43
C ALA A 741 6.92 12.20 37.68
N VAL A 742 7.38 12.29 36.43
CA VAL A 742 7.17 13.47 35.59
C VAL A 742 5.70 13.67 35.28
N ALA A 743 5.28 14.91 35.04
CA ALA A 743 3.91 15.22 34.67
C ALA A 743 3.57 14.59 33.29
N LYS A 744 2.33 14.09 33.18
CA LYS A 744 1.80 13.63 31.89
C LYS A 744 1.72 14.79 30.89
N GLY A 745 2.07 14.54 29.63
CA GLY A 745 1.99 15.51 28.55
C GLY A 745 0.56 15.96 28.25
N ALA A 746 0.45 17.18 27.74
CA ALA A 746 -0.81 17.73 27.23
C ALA A 746 -0.55 18.48 25.92
N LYS A 747 -1.33 18.16 24.88
CA LYS A 747 -1.29 18.88 23.60
C LYS A 747 -2.13 20.16 23.72
N LEU A 748 -1.54 21.29 23.40
CA LEU A 748 -2.19 22.60 23.50
C LEU A 748 -2.64 23.05 22.10
N PHE A 749 -3.89 22.80 21.76
CA PHE A 749 -4.51 23.23 20.51
C PHE A 749 -5.05 24.66 20.63
N ARG A 750 -4.17 25.64 20.41
CA ARG A 750 -4.58 27.05 20.31
C ARG A 750 -4.76 27.40 18.86
N MET A 751 -5.98 27.73 18.47
CA MET A 751 -6.29 28.19 17.11
C MET A 751 -6.06 29.71 17.02
N ASP A 752 -4.94 30.11 16.44
CA ASP A 752 -4.87 31.41 15.78
C ASP A 752 -5.60 31.28 14.45
N ARG A 753 -6.87 31.66 14.41
CA ARG A 753 -7.69 31.67 13.19
C ARG A 753 -7.21 32.76 12.22
N MET A 754 -5.99 32.66 11.75
CA MET A 754 -5.53 33.48 10.63
C MET A 754 -6.23 32.99 9.36
N MET A 755 -7.27 33.72 8.95
CA MET A 755 -7.90 33.52 7.65
C MET A 755 -6.91 33.95 6.58
N ARG A 756 -6.36 32.96 5.86
CA ARG A 756 -5.44 33.23 4.75
C ARG A 756 -6.19 33.16 3.44
N PRO A 757 -6.02 34.16 2.53
CA PRO A 757 -6.62 34.11 1.20
C PRO A 757 -6.00 32.99 0.35
N ALA A 758 -6.74 32.59 -0.68
CA ALA A 758 -6.25 31.64 -1.66
C ALA A 758 -4.99 32.17 -2.36
N ARG A 759 -4.01 31.30 -2.58
CA ARG A 759 -2.78 31.57 -3.33
C ARG A 759 -2.18 30.26 -3.83
N ILE A 760 -1.26 30.40 -4.76
CA ILE A 760 -0.47 29.28 -5.30
C ILE A 760 0.97 29.43 -4.80
N VAL A 761 1.53 28.33 -4.29
CA VAL A 761 2.95 28.22 -3.93
C VAL A 761 3.58 27.20 -4.88
N LEU A 762 4.44 27.68 -5.78
CA LEU A 762 5.12 26.87 -6.79
C LEU A 762 6.48 26.43 -6.26
N ILE A 763 6.72 25.12 -6.23
CA ILE A 763 8.03 24.53 -5.93
C ILE A 763 8.61 24.02 -7.26
N ASP A 764 9.81 24.51 -7.58
CA ASP A 764 10.48 24.11 -8.82
C ASP A 764 11.04 22.69 -8.71
N LYS A 765 10.62 21.83 -9.65
CA LYS A 765 11.19 20.52 -9.90
C LYS A 765 11.46 20.40 -11.40
N PRO A 766 12.66 20.78 -11.85
CA PRO A 766 12.99 20.78 -13.27
C PRO A 766 12.79 19.42 -13.94
N GLN A 767 12.40 19.44 -15.20
CA GLN A 767 12.18 18.26 -16.07
C GLN A 767 11.09 17.29 -15.55
N SER A 768 10.25 17.73 -14.63
CA SER A 768 9.13 16.91 -14.13
C SER A 768 8.09 16.71 -15.25
N PRO A 769 7.78 15.48 -15.66
CA PRO A 769 6.79 15.20 -16.70
C PRO A 769 5.35 15.45 -16.25
N GLN A 770 5.14 15.59 -14.95
CA GLN A 770 3.86 15.91 -14.33
C GLN A 770 4.04 16.97 -13.24
N SER A 771 2.98 17.73 -12.99
CA SER A 771 2.88 18.59 -11.80
C SER A 771 2.05 17.88 -10.73
N MET A 772 2.55 17.88 -9.50
CA MET A 772 1.77 17.50 -8.33
C MET A 772 1.06 18.72 -7.77
N ILE A 773 -0.25 18.68 -7.73
CA ILE A 773 -1.09 19.69 -7.09
C ILE A 773 -1.60 19.12 -5.79
N LEU A 774 -1.31 19.79 -4.67
CA LEU A 774 -1.92 19.53 -3.37
C LEU A 774 -2.44 20.85 -2.80
N ALA A 775 -3.76 20.97 -2.71
CA ALA A 775 -4.35 22.17 -2.08
C ALA A 775 -5.05 21.82 -0.78
N GLY A 776 -5.26 22.83 0.06
CA GLY A 776 -5.99 22.60 1.30
C GLY A 776 -6.53 23.86 1.94
N GLN A 777 -7.51 23.64 2.79
CA GLN A 777 -8.06 24.63 3.73
C GLN A 777 -8.49 23.92 5.01
N LEU A 778 -8.60 24.67 6.11
CA LEU A 778 -9.23 24.17 7.33
C LEU A 778 -10.75 24.27 7.23
N THR A 779 -11.45 23.22 7.63
CA THR A 779 -12.91 23.24 7.79
C THR A 779 -13.28 23.86 9.15
N ASN A 780 -14.59 23.98 9.40
CA ASN A 780 -15.10 24.38 10.72
C ASN A 780 -15.47 23.19 11.62
N LYS A 781 -14.99 21.99 11.26
CA LYS A 781 -15.27 20.73 11.95
C LYS A 781 -14.01 20.12 12.56
N SER A 782 -14.18 19.50 13.73
CA SER A 782 -13.22 18.59 14.33
C SER A 782 -13.64 17.12 14.16
N GLY A 783 -12.74 16.19 14.40
CA GLY A 783 -13.08 14.76 14.36
C GLY A 783 -14.09 14.34 15.42
N THR A 784 -14.17 15.11 16.51
CA THR A 784 -15.12 14.89 17.62
C THR A 784 -16.52 15.47 17.36
N ASP A 785 -16.68 16.33 16.32
CA ASP A 785 -17.97 16.93 15.95
C ASP A 785 -18.89 16.00 15.14
N ASN A 786 -18.57 14.73 15.00
CA ASN A 786 -19.26 13.77 14.15
C ASN A 786 -19.51 14.29 12.71
N PRO A 787 -18.46 14.43 11.88
CA PRO A 787 -18.54 15.09 10.58
C PRO A 787 -19.12 14.20 9.46
N VAL A 788 -19.96 13.20 9.78
CA VAL A 788 -20.46 12.18 8.81
C VAL A 788 -21.12 12.85 7.60
N THR A 789 -22.03 13.80 7.80
CA THR A 789 -22.72 14.49 6.69
C THR A 789 -21.75 15.25 5.78
N LEU A 790 -20.73 15.90 6.35
CA LEU A 790 -19.71 16.60 5.58
C LEU A 790 -18.83 15.63 4.79
N ILE A 791 -18.44 14.51 5.41
CA ILE A 791 -17.66 13.46 4.75
C ILE A 791 -18.48 12.85 3.60
N THR A 792 -19.78 12.58 3.82
CA THR A 792 -20.67 12.06 2.77
C THR A 792 -20.81 13.06 1.60
N ALA A 793 -20.87 14.36 1.88
CA ALA A 793 -20.88 15.39 0.83
C ALA A 793 -19.54 15.42 0.06
N ASN A 794 -18.42 15.19 0.75
CA ASN A 794 -17.10 15.13 0.14
C ASN A 794 -16.94 13.93 -0.81
N GLU A 795 -17.62 12.79 -0.55
CA GLU A 795 -17.61 11.65 -1.48
C GLU A 795 -18.13 12.05 -2.87
N VAL A 796 -19.17 12.87 -2.93
CA VAL A 796 -19.73 13.39 -4.20
C VAL A 796 -18.76 14.37 -4.87
N LEU A 797 -18.11 15.24 -4.10
CA LEU A 797 -17.22 16.25 -4.64
C LEU A 797 -15.91 15.65 -5.20
N GLY A 798 -15.24 14.79 -4.41
CA GLY A 798 -13.92 14.31 -4.76
C GLY A 798 -13.47 13.07 -3.96
N GLY A 799 -14.30 12.49 -3.10
CA GLY A 799 -13.92 11.38 -2.23
C GLY A 799 -14.00 10.00 -2.90
N SER A 800 -14.86 9.83 -3.90
CA SER A 800 -15.06 8.56 -4.60
C SER A 800 -14.42 8.55 -5.99
N THR A 801 -14.34 7.36 -6.60
CA THR A 801 -13.82 7.21 -7.97
C THR A 801 -14.76 7.81 -9.02
N THR A 802 -16.03 7.91 -8.72
CA THR A 802 -17.06 8.54 -9.56
C THR A 802 -17.39 9.97 -9.15
N SER A 803 -16.60 10.53 -8.24
CA SER A 803 -16.77 11.92 -7.80
C SER A 803 -16.55 12.93 -8.93
N ARG A 804 -17.07 14.13 -8.77
CA ARG A 804 -17.06 15.15 -9.80
C ARG A 804 -15.65 15.53 -10.25
N LEU A 805 -14.71 15.71 -9.32
CA LEU A 805 -13.31 16.00 -9.66
C LEU A 805 -12.63 14.87 -10.42
N THR A 806 -12.88 13.62 -10.05
CA THR A 806 -12.35 12.46 -10.77
C THR A 806 -12.95 12.38 -12.18
N MET A 807 -14.27 12.51 -12.28
CA MET A 807 -14.98 12.45 -13.56
C MET A 807 -14.59 13.59 -14.51
N ASP A 808 -14.27 14.77 -13.99
CA ASP A 808 -13.84 15.90 -14.82
C ASP A 808 -12.37 15.78 -15.24
N LEU A 809 -11.43 15.69 -14.28
CA LEU A 809 -9.99 15.78 -14.58
C LEU A 809 -9.42 14.49 -15.17
N ARG A 810 -9.91 13.32 -14.75
CA ARG A 810 -9.45 12.02 -15.23
C ARG A 810 -10.26 11.56 -16.45
N GLU A 811 -11.59 11.46 -16.29
CA GLU A 811 -12.43 10.76 -17.26
C GLU A 811 -12.77 11.64 -18.48
N ALA A 812 -13.20 12.88 -18.24
CA ALA A 812 -13.60 13.77 -19.33
C ALA A 812 -12.40 14.42 -20.01
N LYS A 813 -11.37 14.82 -19.27
CA LYS A 813 -10.24 15.58 -19.77
C LYS A 813 -8.99 14.73 -20.02
N GLY A 814 -8.81 13.60 -19.29
CA GLY A 814 -7.62 12.77 -19.40
C GLY A 814 -6.33 13.46 -18.94
N TRP A 815 -6.43 14.51 -18.08
CA TRP A 815 -5.28 15.29 -17.65
C TRP A 815 -4.56 14.69 -16.44
N ALA A 816 -5.20 13.78 -15.72
CA ALA A 816 -4.70 13.15 -14.51
C ALA A 816 -4.94 11.63 -14.53
N TYR A 817 -4.09 10.88 -13.86
CA TYR A 817 -4.38 9.47 -13.52
C TYR A 817 -5.45 9.36 -12.43
N GLY A 818 -5.46 10.30 -11.48
CA GLY A 818 -6.47 10.42 -10.44
C GLY A 818 -6.48 11.82 -9.85
N ALA A 819 -7.66 12.30 -9.50
CA ALA A 819 -7.84 13.57 -8.82
C ALA A 819 -8.94 13.41 -7.77
N GLY A 820 -8.88 14.18 -6.69
CA GLY A 820 -9.92 14.05 -5.69
C GLY A 820 -9.74 14.94 -4.48
N THR A 821 -10.60 14.72 -3.49
CA THR A 821 -10.55 15.40 -2.20
C THR A 821 -10.45 14.40 -1.05
N GLY A 822 -9.80 14.81 0.04
CA GLY A 822 -9.70 14.01 1.24
C GLY A 822 -9.89 14.85 2.51
N MET A 823 -10.46 14.21 3.53
CA MET A 823 -10.59 14.77 4.88
C MET A 823 -9.95 13.83 5.88
N PRO A 824 -8.65 14.01 6.25
CA PRO A 824 -7.97 13.16 7.21
C PRO A 824 -8.71 13.09 8.55
N GLY A 825 -8.79 11.88 9.12
CA GLY A 825 -9.44 11.65 10.41
C GLY A 825 -8.54 12.05 11.57
N VAL A 826 -8.48 13.32 11.88
CA VAL A 826 -7.78 13.91 13.04
C VAL A 826 -8.76 14.29 14.13
N LYS A 827 -8.27 14.40 15.38
CA LYS A 827 -9.09 14.72 16.54
C LYS A 827 -9.61 16.16 16.52
N GLU A 828 -8.72 17.10 16.19
CA GLU A 828 -9.01 18.53 16.13
C GLU A 828 -9.50 18.95 14.73
N THR A 829 -9.27 20.22 14.35
CA THR A 829 -9.78 20.76 13.08
C THR A 829 -9.37 19.95 11.86
N ILE A 830 -10.35 19.45 11.12
CA ILE A 830 -10.16 18.63 9.93
C ILE A 830 -9.82 19.54 8.74
N PRO A 831 -8.77 19.27 7.97
CA PRO A 831 -8.52 19.96 6.71
C PRO A 831 -9.30 19.29 5.57
N LEU A 832 -9.79 20.07 4.61
CA LEU A 832 -10.10 19.58 3.28
C LEU A 832 -8.81 19.65 2.47
N LEU A 833 -8.44 18.54 1.85
CA LEU A 833 -7.31 18.46 0.92
C LEU A 833 -7.84 18.17 -0.49
N VAL A 834 -7.24 18.78 -1.50
CA VAL A 834 -7.49 18.51 -2.92
C VAL A 834 -6.17 18.07 -3.53
N TYR A 835 -6.13 16.94 -4.21
CA TYR A 835 -4.93 16.43 -4.86
C TYR A 835 -5.18 16.11 -6.33
N ALA A 836 -4.21 16.40 -7.18
CA ALA A 836 -4.24 16.05 -8.59
C ALA A 836 -2.82 16.00 -9.17
N PRO A 837 -2.26 14.81 -9.47
CA PRO A 837 -1.10 14.68 -10.32
C PRO A 837 -1.53 14.85 -11.78
N VAL A 838 -1.11 15.94 -12.41
CA VAL A 838 -1.59 16.33 -13.75
C VAL A 838 -0.44 16.46 -14.74
N GLN A 839 -0.73 16.34 -16.02
CA GLN A 839 0.23 16.65 -17.08
C GLN A 839 0.78 18.08 -16.91
N THR A 840 2.09 18.25 -17.12
CA THR A 840 2.77 19.53 -16.89
C THR A 840 2.17 20.68 -17.68
N ASP A 841 1.75 20.45 -18.94
CA ASP A 841 1.12 21.44 -19.81
C ASP A 841 -0.35 21.74 -19.48
N LYS A 842 -0.95 20.99 -18.52
CA LYS A 842 -2.34 21.15 -18.07
C LYS A 842 -2.46 21.64 -16.62
N THR A 843 -1.36 22.06 -16.01
CA THR A 843 -1.34 22.42 -14.58
C THR A 843 -2.26 23.59 -14.26
N GLY A 844 -2.19 24.68 -14.99
CA GLY A 844 -3.04 25.86 -14.76
C GLY A 844 -4.52 25.59 -15.05
N GLU A 845 -4.80 24.93 -16.17
CA GLU A 845 -6.15 24.54 -16.55
C GLU A 845 -6.80 23.60 -15.52
N SER A 846 -6.03 22.68 -14.94
CA SER A 846 -6.52 21.75 -13.91
C SER A 846 -6.89 22.47 -12.63
N ILE A 847 -6.14 23.48 -12.19
CA ILE A 847 -6.51 24.30 -11.02
C ILE A 847 -7.79 25.11 -11.31
N ILE A 848 -7.92 25.67 -12.51
CA ILE A 848 -9.13 26.40 -12.91
C ILE A 848 -10.35 25.48 -12.89
N ALA A 849 -10.21 24.28 -13.49
CA ALA A 849 -11.29 23.28 -13.51
C ALA A 849 -11.68 22.83 -12.09
N ALA A 850 -10.73 22.42 -11.27
CA ALA A 850 -11.01 22.00 -9.89
C ALA A 850 -11.67 23.10 -9.05
N ARG A 851 -11.22 24.36 -9.20
CA ARG A 851 -11.87 25.50 -8.52
C ARG A 851 -13.30 25.72 -9.01
N GLN A 852 -13.54 25.54 -10.31
CA GLN A 852 -14.88 25.68 -10.88
C GLN A 852 -15.80 24.56 -10.40
N ASP A 853 -15.35 23.32 -10.36
CA ASP A 853 -16.12 22.18 -9.85
C ASP A 853 -16.52 22.38 -8.37
N ILE A 854 -15.55 22.80 -7.54
CA ILE A 854 -15.82 23.09 -6.13
C ILE A 854 -16.85 24.25 -6.02
N LYS A 855 -16.69 25.31 -6.81
CA LYS A 855 -17.61 26.45 -6.79
C LYS A 855 -19.01 26.04 -7.26
N ASP A 856 -19.10 25.29 -8.33
CA ASP A 856 -20.37 24.79 -8.87
C ASP A 856 -21.10 23.90 -7.86
N PHE A 857 -20.37 23.00 -7.20
CA PHE A 857 -20.90 22.13 -6.14
C PHE A 857 -21.48 22.93 -4.98
N LEU A 858 -20.83 24.00 -4.59
CA LEU A 858 -21.29 24.85 -3.48
C LEU A 858 -22.41 25.82 -3.88
N THR A 859 -22.69 26.04 -5.17
CA THR A 859 -23.63 27.08 -5.62
C THR A 859 -24.75 26.52 -6.52
N SER A 860 -24.46 26.34 -7.81
CA SER A 860 -25.47 26.08 -8.86
C SER A 860 -25.71 24.59 -9.10
N LYS A 861 -24.76 23.73 -8.76
CA LYS A 861 -24.81 22.31 -9.02
C LYS A 861 -24.61 21.51 -7.73
N GLY A 862 -25.46 21.72 -6.74
CA GLY A 862 -25.47 20.94 -5.49
C GLY A 862 -25.63 19.44 -5.71
N THR A 863 -25.59 18.68 -4.63
CA THR A 863 -25.77 17.22 -4.63
C THR A 863 -27.11 16.84 -5.25
N THR A 864 -27.10 16.02 -6.29
CA THR A 864 -28.33 15.47 -6.87
C THR A 864 -28.87 14.32 -6.02
N GLN A 865 -30.18 14.00 -6.19
CA GLN A 865 -30.76 12.85 -5.48
C GLN A 865 -30.08 11.54 -5.87
N ALA A 866 -29.71 11.39 -7.14
CA ALA A 866 -29.01 10.20 -7.63
C ALA A 866 -27.62 10.03 -6.97
N GLU A 867 -26.80 11.08 -6.92
CA GLU A 867 -25.49 11.07 -6.23
C GLU A 867 -25.66 10.78 -4.74
N ARG A 868 -26.65 11.38 -4.10
CA ARG A 868 -26.96 11.10 -2.69
C ARG A 868 -27.30 9.62 -2.49
N ASP A 869 -28.20 9.07 -3.30
CA ASP A 869 -28.68 7.69 -3.16
C ASP A 869 -27.54 6.70 -3.43
N GLN A 870 -26.74 6.94 -4.45
CA GLN A 870 -25.53 6.17 -4.77
C GLN A 870 -24.57 6.17 -3.58
N THR A 871 -24.18 7.34 -3.10
CA THR A 871 -23.22 7.46 -1.99
C THR A 871 -23.72 6.76 -0.73
N ILE A 872 -24.98 6.99 -0.35
CA ILE A 872 -25.55 6.43 0.88
C ILE A 872 -25.73 4.92 0.79
N ASN A 873 -26.21 4.42 -0.33
CA ASN A 873 -26.34 2.97 -0.53
C ASN A 873 -24.96 2.30 -0.49
N GLY A 874 -23.99 2.82 -1.22
CA GLY A 874 -22.61 2.33 -1.20
C GLY A 874 -22.01 2.30 0.22
N GLN A 875 -22.16 3.40 0.97
CA GLN A 875 -21.66 3.50 2.35
C GLN A 875 -22.32 2.48 3.30
N ILE A 876 -23.62 2.25 3.19
CA ILE A 876 -24.33 1.28 4.04
C ILE A 876 -23.96 -0.16 3.65
N LEU A 877 -23.98 -0.46 2.35
CA LEU A 877 -23.75 -1.82 1.84
C LEU A 877 -22.31 -2.26 2.03
N SER A 878 -21.34 -1.35 2.02
CA SER A 878 -19.92 -1.66 2.22
C SER A 878 -19.54 -1.95 3.69
N LEU A 879 -20.38 -1.57 4.66
CA LEU A 879 -20.04 -1.76 6.09
C LEU A 879 -19.69 -3.20 6.47
N PRO A 880 -20.38 -4.27 6.02
CA PRO A 880 -20.00 -5.62 6.37
C PRO A 880 -18.58 -6.01 5.92
N GLY A 881 -18.18 -5.61 4.71
CA GLY A 881 -16.84 -5.83 4.19
C GLY A 881 -15.77 -4.98 4.87
N SER A 882 -16.14 -3.76 5.31
CA SER A 882 -15.22 -2.83 5.99
C SER A 882 -14.73 -3.32 7.36
N PHE A 883 -15.34 -4.36 7.92
CA PHE A 883 -14.96 -4.97 9.21
C PHE A 883 -14.68 -6.46 9.08
N GLU A 884 -14.15 -6.89 7.97
CA GLU A 884 -13.87 -8.29 7.69
C GLU A 884 -12.75 -8.86 8.58
N THR A 885 -11.70 -8.09 8.85
CA THR A 885 -10.50 -8.61 9.54
C THR A 885 -10.36 -8.12 10.98
N SER A 886 -9.52 -8.81 11.75
CA SER A 886 -9.11 -8.37 13.09
C SER A 886 -8.45 -6.98 13.06
N SER A 887 -7.69 -6.65 12.01
CA SER A 887 -7.09 -5.31 11.87
C SER A 887 -8.14 -4.21 11.69
N ASP A 888 -9.22 -4.50 10.96
CA ASP A 888 -10.31 -3.54 10.75
C ASP A 888 -11.05 -3.27 12.06
N LEU A 889 -11.37 -4.32 12.83
CA LEU A 889 -11.99 -4.19 14.14
C LEU A 889 -11.09 -3.44 15.14
N LEU A 890 -9.79 -3.77 15.16
CA LEU A 890 -8.82 -3.10 16.02
C LEU A 890 -8.76 -1.59 15.67
N SER A 891 -8.67 -1.26 14.40
CA SER A 891 -8.65 0.11 13.91
C SER A 891 -9.94 0.86 14.22
N ALA A 892 -11.09 0.20 14.12
CA ALA A 892 -12.40 0.77 14.46
C ALA A 892 -12.50 1.12 15.95
N MET A 893 -12.13 0.19 16.84
CA MET A 893 -12.11 0.43 18.28
C MET A 893 -11.16 1.56 18.67
N MET A 894 -9.96 1.58 18.09
CA MET A 894 -8.98 2.65 18.32
C MET A 894 -9.50 4.01 17.85
N ARG A 895 -10.14 4.06 16.67
CA ARG A 895 -10.74 5.29 16.14
C ARG A 895 -11.91 5.79 16.98
N ASN A 896 -12.80 4.89 17.45
CA ASN A 896 -13.88 5.26 18.35
C ASN A 896 -13.34 5.86 19.65
N ASN A 897 -12.32 5.24 20.22
CA ASN A 897 -11.67 5.75 21.45
C ASN A 897 -11.00 7.11 21.21
N LEU A 898 -10.25 7.29 20.10
CA LEU A 898 -9.56 8.54 19.78
C LEU A 898 -10.55 9.71 19.62
N LEU A 899 -11.70 9.46 18.96
CA LEU A 899 -12.69 10.47 18.63
C LEU A 899 -13.81 10.58 19.65
N GLY A 900 -13.74 9.85 20.77
CA GLY A 900 -14.76 9.88 21.85
C GLY A 900 -16.11 9.32 21.42
N ARG A 901 -16.14 8.37 20.47
CA ARG A 901 -17.35 7.73 19.96
C ARG A 901 -17.76 6.53 20.83
N PRO A 902 -19.05 6.19 20.91
CA PRO A 902 -19.50 4.98 21.63
C PRO A 902 -19.07 3.69 20.89
N ASP A 903 -19.07 2.56 21.58
CA ASP A 903 -18.63 1.28 21.03
C ASP A 903 -19.54 0.77 19.89
N ASP A 904 -20.83 1.12 19.92
CA ASP A 904 -21.82 0.79 18.91
C ASP A 904 -21.89 1.80 17.75
N TYR A 905 -20.98 2.76 17.68
CA TYR A 905 -20.99 3.84 16.68
C TYR A 905 -21.20 3.31 15.26
N TYR A 906 -20.47 2.28 14.86
CA TYR A 906 -20.58 1.72 13.51
C TYR A 906 -21.91 1.00 13.25
N ALA A 907 -22.52 0.40 14.27
CA ALA A 907 -23.86 -0.18 14.17
C ALA A 907 -24.96 0.89 13.97
N THR A 908 -24.72 2.13 14.41
CA THR A 908 -25.66 3.25 14.23
C THR A 908 -25.52 3.96 12.89
N LEU A 909 -24.43 3.74 12.14
CA LEU A 909 -24.15 4.42 10.88
C LEU A 909 -25.22 4.19 9.80
N PRO A 910 -25.79 3.00 9.59
CA PRO A 910 -26.86 2.81 8.59
C PRO A 910 -28.04 3.74 8.80
N ALA A 911 -28.50 3.90 10.05
CA ALA A 911 -29.60 4.83 10.37
C ALA A 911 -29.19 6.29 10.16
N THR A 912 -27.97 6.65 10.54
CA THR A 912 -27.41 7.99 10.34
C THR A 912 -27.34 8.33 8.85
N TYR A 913 -26.82 7.43 8.01
CA TYR A 913 -26.71 7.64 6.56
C TYR A 913 -28.09 7.80 5.91
N ARG A 914 -29.06 6.93 6.24
CA ARG A 914 -30.43 7.05 5.70
C ARG A 914 -31.09 8.40 6.00
N ALA A 915 -30.76 9.03 7.13
CA ALA A 915 -31.28 10.34 7.52
C ALA A 915 -30.64 11.52 6.75
N ILE A 916 -29.50 11.31 6.08
CA ILE A 916 -28.81 12.36 5.31
C ILE A 916 -29.56 12.60 4.00
N THR A 917 -29.99 13.86 3.77
CA THR A 917 -30.57 14.30 2.50
C THR A 917 -29.55 15.09 1.67
N ALA A 918 -29.77 15.21 0.35
CA ALA A 918 -28.95 16.05 -0.52
C ALA A 918 -28.83 17.49 0.00
N ALA A 919 -29.92 18.04 0.50
CA ALA A 919 -29.94 19.39 1.10
C ALA A 919 -29.05 19.52 2.35
N LEU A 920 -29.00 18.48 3.20
CA LEU A 920 -28.10 18.45 4.36
C LEU A 920 -26.64 18.33 3.94
N MET A 921 -26.34 17.54 2.90
CA MET A 921 -24.99 17.45 2.31
C MET A 921 -24.54 18.81 1.79
N ASP A 922 -25.36 19.48 1.00
CA ASP A 922 -25.10 20.82 0.48
C ASP A 922 -24.89 21.85 1.60
N GLN A 923 -25.72 21.82 2.61
CA GLN A 923 -25.61 22.72 3.77
C GLN A 923 -24.29 22.49 4.51
N ALA A 924 -23.90 21.23 4.74
CA ALA A 924 -22.66 20.90 5.42
C ALA A 924 -21.43 21.34 4.60
N ALA A 925 -21.46 21.09 3.28
CA ALA A 925 -20.39 21.51 2.38
C ALA A 925 -20.23 23.03 2.33
N ARG A 926 -21.33 23.79 2.14
CA ARG A 926 -21.30 25.27 2.11
C ARG A 926 -20.83 25.88 3.42
N ALA A 927 -21.11 25.23 4.55
CA ALA A 927 -20.67 25.71 5.87
C ALA A 927 -19.17 25.48 6.10
N ALA A 928 -18.59 24.43 5.49
CA ALA A 928 -17.23 23.98 5.78
C ALA A 928 -16.20 24.34 4.69
N ILE A 929 -16.62 24.46 3.43
CA ILE A 929 -15.76 24.64 2.27
C ILE A 929 -15.89 26.06 1.71
N ASN A 930 -14.74 26.72 1.48
CA ASN A 930 -14.65 28.02 0.82
C ASN A 930 -13.48 28.01 -0.19
N PRO A 931 -13.75 27.99 -1.51
CA PRO A 931 -12.70 27.91 -2.54
C PRO A 931 -11.72 29.10 -2.51
N ASP A 932 -12.13 30.25 -1.95
CA ASP A 932 -11.27 31.44 -1.85
C ASP A 932 -10.32 31.41 -0.63
N ARG A 933 -10.24 30.25 0.05
CA ARG A 933 -9.29 29.98 1.14
C ARG A 933 -8.34 28.82 0.84
N LEU A 934 -8.45 28.18 -0.32
CA LEU A 934 -7.57 27.10 -0.70
C LEU A 934 -6.16 27.60 -0.96
N ILE A 935 -5.19 27.06 -0.24
CA ILE A 935 -3.78 27.24 -0.50
C ILE A 935 -3.34 26.09 -1.42
N TRP A 936 -2.82 26.42 -2.59
CA TRP A 936 -2.41 25.48 -3.63
C TRP A 936 -0.89 25.33 -3.61
N VAL A 937 -0.38 24.17 -3.26
CA VAL A 937 1.04 23.83 -3.42
C VAL A 937 1.17 23.05 -4.74
N VAL A 938 1.99 23.59 -5.63
CA VAL A 938 2.26 22.99 -6.96
C VAL A 938 3.74 22.63 -7.02
N VAL A 939 4.04 21.38 -7.29
CA VAL A 939 5.41 20.87 -7.47
C VAL A 939 5.56 20.44 -8.93
N GLY A 940 6.39 21.11 -9.70
CA GLY A 940 6.56 20.86 -11.13
C GLY A 940 7.65 21.72 -11.75
N ASP A 941 7.91 21.56 -13.05
CA ASP A 941 8.91 22.37 -13.79
C ASP A 941 8.45 23.82 -13.89
N ALA A 942 9.06 24.69 -13.09
CA ALA A 942 8.66 26.11 -13.00
C ALA A 942 8.76 26.84 -14.34
N LYS A 943 9.65 26.44 -15.24
CA LYS A 943 9.79 27.07 -16.56
C LYS A 943 8.55 26.86 -17.41
N LEU A 944 7.92 25.69 -17.28
CA LEU A 944 6.74 25.28 -18.04
C LEU A 944 5.43 25.66 -17.33
N VAL A 945 5.43 25.58 -16.01
CA VAL A 945 4.21 25.67 -15.18
C VAL A 945 3.91 27.10 -14.76
N LYS A 946 4.91 27.92 -14.44
CA LYS A 946 4.66 29.30 -13.93
C LYS A 946 3.81 30.16 -14.85
N PRO A 947 4.03 30.18 -16.19
CA PRO A 947 3.17 30.96 -17.08
C PRO A 947 1.70 30.54 -17.05
N GLN A 948 1.43 29.25 -16.87
CA GLN A 948 0.06 28.72 -16.72
C GLN A 948 -0.56 29.15 -15.40
N LEU A 949 0.22 29.11 -14.31
CA LEU A 949 -0.25 29.50 -12.97
C LEU A 949 -0.54 31.00 -12.88
N ASP A 950 0.26 31.84 -13.52
CA ASP A 950 0.02 33.30 -13.59
C ASP A 950 -1.33 33.61 -14.27
N ALA A 951 -1.83 32.74 -15.14
CA ALA A 951 -3.13 32.87 -15.80
C ALA A 951 -4.34 32.40 -14.93
N VAL A 952 -4.10 31.73 -13.80
CA VAL A 952 -5.17 31.22 -12.91
C VAL A 952 -5.92 32.35 -12.19
N GLY A 953 -5.31 33.53 -12.09
CA GLY A 953 -5.90 34.69 -11.39
C GLY A 953 -5.76 34.63 -9.86
N LEU A 954 -4.83 33.86 -9.32
CA LEU A 954 -4.42 33.85 -7.92
C LEU A 954 -3.00 34.38 -7.76
N PRO A 955 -2.64 34.95 -6.59
CA PRO A 955 -1.25 35.26 -6.30
C PRO A 955 -0.37 34.01 -6.40
N VAL A 956 0.74 34.09 -7.15
CA VAL A 956 1.70 33.00 -7.33
C VAL A 956 3.00 33.37 -6.61
N GLU A 957 3.39 32.54 -5.66
CA GLU A 957 4.62 32.70 -4.88
C GLU A 957 5.58 31.55 -5.23
N MET A 958 6.88 31.84 -5.43
CA MET A 958 7.88 30.80 -5.48
C MET A 958 8.16 30.32 -4.06
N GLY A 959 7.91 29.02 -3.84
CA GLY A 959 8.21 28.40 -2.56
C GLY A 959 9.64 27.86 -2.55
N THR A 960 10.28 27.94 -1.39
CA THR A 960 11.53 27.23 -1.12
C THR A 960 11.21 26.02 -0.25
N LEU A 961 11.85 24.89 -0.55
CA LEU A 961 11.77 23.72 0.33
C LEU A 961 12.28 24.14 1.70
N ALA A 962 11.35 24.32 2.64
CA ALA A 962 11.69 24.55 4.03
C ALA A 962 12.39 23.32 4.61
N ASP A 963 13.18 23.55 5.65
CA ASP A 963 13.84 22.51 6.41
C ASP A 963 12.86 21.46 6.98
#